data_b0144f17bb507820dcb1e82803c3b66a
#
_entry.id   b0144f17bb507820dcb1e82803c3b66a
#
_cell.length_a   1.000
_cell.length_b   1.000
_cell.length_c   1.000
_cell.angle_alpha   90.00
_cell.angle_beta   90.00
_cell.angle_gamma   90.00
#
_symmetry.space_group_name_H-M   'P 1'
#
loop_
_entity.id
_entity.type
_entity.pdbx_description
1 polymer ?
#
loop_
_entity_poly.entity_id
_entity_poly.type
_entity_poly.pdbx_seq_one_letter_code
_entity_poly.pdbx_strand_id
1 'polypeptide(L)'
;MAKKKKKKDDEKKKFEYSNEVIGIILILASIIGIGAYGPAGNFIRAFAIFLVGNIYIFLLMSLLLLGGYLILKRKMPNFNSLRWIGFYIIVISFLVLLHVKYITLNSQEGVKIITDTFDNLLKAFDASSNKGLVDSFSYYISNSGGGMIGALFTYLFYSLFRDGTKIVVITLIVIGTILLFNTSIIDLIKKIKVPKIKHEKKEKGHSEEEDKRIILSSKDIDKVSDKEVVSEPDIPIKSATEMTSSNEDNNVMEKPEINLNYKLPPLSLLKVAKAGNDKENIEAVKQNIATLEKVLADFDIPGKIKECHIGPSVTQYELELKAGTKVNKLLSIQKEIALNLAAKDVRIQAPIPGKSTIGIELPNKVNSAVSFREILSKLPAPSDKTILAVGLGKDIMGTVKWAEINATPHLLIAGATGSGKSVCINCVIASILMRARPDEVKLVMVDPKKVELSMYNGVPHLLTPVVTDPKKASIALKNIVVEMERRYQVFEDTKCKNITAYNKMCETNTDYVKMPYIVFIIDELADLMLVAAKDVEDSIMRITQMARAAGIHLIVATQRPSTDVITGVVKANIPSRISFAVSSSIDSRTILDQTGAEKLLGKGDMLFKPMGENVPIRIQGAFVSDEELQKIVDYTISQQKANYDHSLTEDKSGSENGDNTKYDDGYESKEEYDDPLYNDIVDFAMEFGKISASLIQRKYRIGYNRAARIVDLLEERGIIGPQNGSKPREVLIKKEVSNDSDE
;
A
#
# COMPACT_ATOMS: atom_id res chain seq x y z
N MET A 1 51.96 -12.22 58.56
CA MET A 1 50.80 -11.51 57.97
C MET A 1 51.14 -10.75 56.67
N ALA A 2 52.30 -10.17 56.50
CA ALA A 2 52.68 -9.42 55.31
C ALA A 2 52.72 -10.25 53.98
N LYS A 3 53.21 -11.51 54.01
CA LYS A 3 53.21 -12.39 52.81
C LYS A 3 51.81 -12.80 52.29
N LYS A 4 50.82 -12.90 53.19
CA LYS A 4 49.41 -13.21 52.77
C LYS A 4 48.71 -11.99 52.17
N LYS A 5 49.08 -10.76 52.59
CA LYS A 5 48.53 -9.52 52.04
C LYS A 5 49.08 -9.24 50.64
N LYS A 6 50.38 -9.45 50.42
CA LYS A 6 51.04 -9.26 49.11
C LYS A 6 50.53 -10.27 48.07
N LYS A 7 50.26 -11.54 48.44
CA LYS A 7 49.70 -12.54 47.55
C LYS A 7 48.26 -12.25 47.18
N LYS A 8 47.48 -11.63 48.11
CA LYS A 8 46.09 -11.21 47.84
C LYS A 8 46.01 -9.94 46.97
N ASP A 9 47.00 -9.06 47.06
CA ASP A 9 47.09 -7.86 46.24
C ASP A 9 47.61 -8.21 44.81
N ASP A 10 48.53 -9.19 44.70
CA ASP A 10 48.98 -9.71 43.40
C ASP A 10 47.90 -10.53 42.66
N GLU A 11 47.08 -11.30 43.39
CA GLU A 11 45.90 -11.98 42.82
C GLU A 11 44.80 -10.97 42.38
N LYS A 12 44.61 -9.85 43.11
CA LYS A 12 43.70 -8.78 42.68
C LYS A 12 44.20 -8.08 41.41
N LYS A 13 45.50 -7.79 41.30
CA LYS A 13 46.07 -7.20 40.09
C LYS A 13 45.98 -8.12 38.88
N LYS A 14 46.22 -9.43 39.06
CA LYS A 14 46.00 -10.44 38.01
C LYS A 14 44.54 -10.45 37.51
N PHE A 15 43.56 -10.23 38.39
CA PHE A 15 42.13 -10.21 38.05
C PHE A 15 41.70 -8.94 37.29
N GLU A 16 42.32 -7.78 37.55
CA GLU A 16 42.06 -6.53 36.84
C GLU A 16 42.50 -6.57 35.38
N TYR A 17 43.70 -7.09 35.10
CA TYR A 17 44.22 -7.27 33.73
C TYR A 17 43.42 -8.31 32.92
N SER A 18 42.83 -9.31 33.58
CA SER A 18 42.04 -10.33 32.89
C SER A 18 40.75 -9.74 32.26
N ASN A 19 40.13 -8.73 32.87
CA ASN A 19 38.93 -8.10 32.33
C ASN A 19 39.20 -7.27 31.07
N GLU A 20 40.37 -6.60 30.99
CA GLU A 20 40.78 -5.88 29.77
C GLU A 20 41.06 -6.86 28.62
N VAL A 21 41.75 -7.96 28.88
CA VAL A 21 42.03 -8.99 27.87
C VAL A 21 40.71 -9.61 27.36
N ILE A 22 39.77 -9.95 28.25
CA ILE A 22 38.44 -10.45 27.88
C ILE A 22 37.73 -9.40 27.03
N GLY A 23 37.78 -8.11 27.39
CA GLY A 23 37.18 -7.03 26.62
C GLY A 23 37.74 -6.94 25.19
N ILE A 24 39.06 -7.03 25.03
CA ILE A 24 39.68 -7.04 23.70
C ILE A 24 39.25 -8.25 22.86
N ILE A 25 39.23 -9.44 23.48
CA ILE A 25 38.80 -10.68 22.81
C ILE A 25 37.34 -10.56 22.35
N LEU A 26 36.45 -10.02 23.19
CA LEU A 26 35.03 -9.83 22.83
C LEU A 26 34.85 -8.83 21.68
N ILE A 27 35.59 -7.73 21.68
CA ILE A 27 35.58 -6.75 20.60
C ILE A 27 36.07 -7.41 19.29
N LEU A 28 37.20 -8.11 19.34
CA LEU A 28 37.77 -8.79 18.18
C LEU A 28 36.80 -9.83 17.60
N ALA A 29 36.25 -10.68 18.46
CA ALA A 29 35.27 -11.71 18.06
C ALA A 29 34.02 -11.07 17.44
N SER A 30 33.54 -9.96 18.02
CA SER A 30 32.37 -9.25 17.49
C SER A 30 32.62 -8.65 16.11
N ILE A 31 33.78 -7.98 15.92
CA ILE A 31 34.14 -7.37 14.62
C ILE A 31 34.33 -8.47 13.56
N ILE A 32 35.04 -9.54 13.89
CA ILE A 32 35.26 -10.67 12.97
C ILE A 32 33.95 -11.36 12.64
N GLY A 33 33.03 -11.55 13.60
CA GLY A 33 31.73 -12.16 13.41
C GLY A 33 30.78 -11.29 12.58
N ILE A 34 30.72 -9.98 12.83
CA ILE A 34 29.90 -9.04 12.04
C ILE A 34 30.39 -8.99 10.59
N GLY A 35 31.70 -8.86 10.37
CA GLY A 35 32.32 -8.83 9.05
C GLY A 35 32.37 -10.19 8.34
N ALA A 36 32.14 -11.31 9.06
CA ALA A 36 32.32 -12.69 8.56
C ALA A 36 33.69 -12.93 7.93
N TYR A 37 34.75 -12.38 8.55
CA TYR A 37 36.09 -12.46 7.99
C TYR A 37 36.67 -13.87 8.17
N GLY A 38 36.83 -14.58 7.05
CA GLY A 38 37.40 -15.93 7.00
C GLY A 38 36.54 -17.02 7.71
N PRO A 39 37.08 -18.24 7.84
CA PRO A 39 36.36 -19.36 8.47
C PRO A 39 35.95 -19.07 9.93
N ALA A 40 36.81 -18.40 10.69
CA ALA A 40 36.52 -18.04 12.08
C ALA A 40 35.37 -17.05 12.22
N GLY A 41 35.30 -16.03 11.36
CA GLY A 41 34.22 -15.07 11.35
C GLY A 41 32.88 -15.68 10.95
N ASN A 42 32.91 -16.56 9.97
CA ASN A 42 31.73 -17.34 9.55
C ASN A 42 31.22 -18.26 10.68
N PHE A 43 32.13 -18.90 11.41
CA PHE A 43 31.78 -19.72 12.57
C PHE A 43 31.13 -18.88 13.67
N ILE A 44 31.70 -17.73 14.04
CA ILE A 44 31.15 -16.85 15.08
C ILE A 44 29.77 -16.33 14.65
N ARG A 45 29.60 -15.93 13.39
CA ARG A 45 28.31 -15.50 12.84
C ARG A 45 27.28 -16.63 12.86
N ALA A 46 27.63 -17.82 12.37
CA ALA A 46 26.74 -18.99 12.36
C ALA A 46 26.33 -19.38 13.77
N PHE A 47 27.25 -19.33 14.74
CA PHE A 47 26.96 -19.60 16.15
C PHE A 47 26.01 -18.55 16.75
N ALA A 48 26.18 -17.27 16.41
CA ALA A 48 25.27 -16.21 16.85
C ALA A 48 23.85 -16.41 16.27
N ILE A 49 23.74 -16.80 14.99
CA ILE A 49 22.46 -17.11 14.34
C ILE A 49 21.82 -18.36 15.00
N PHE A 50 22.61 -19.38 15.29
CA PHE A 50 22.15 -20.57 15.99
C PHE A 50 21.51 -20.21 17.34
N LEU A 51 22.10 -19.27 18.10
CA LEU A 51 21.58 -18.87 19.41
C LEU A 51 20.30 -18.03 19.31
N VAL A 52 20.33 -16.94 18.53
CA VAL A 52 19.29 -15.90 18.54
C VAL A 52 18.61 -15.62 17.19
N GLY A 53 18.92 -16.42 16.16
CA GLY A 53 18.29 -16.32 14.85
C GLY A 53 18.51 -14.98 14.16
N ASN A 54 17.43 -14.40 13.64
CA ASN A 54 17.42 -13.18 12.82
C ASN A 54 18.05 -11.94 13.49
N ILE A 55 18.15 -11.92 14.81
CA ILE A 55 18.71 -10.78 15.55
C ILE A 55 20.18 -10.99 15.97
N TYR A 56 20.91 -11.89 15.31
CA TYR A 56 22.31 -12.20 15.63
C TYR A 56 23.23 -10.98 15.64
N ILE A 57 22.93 -9.96 14.81
CA ILE A 57 23.69 -8.70 14.78
C ILE A 57 23.60 -7.97 16.13
N PHE A 58 22.40 -7.96 16.75
CA PHE A 58 22.23 -7.36 18.09
C PHE A 58 23.04 -8.09 19.16
N LEU A 59 23.15 -9.43 19.09
CA LEU A 59 23.99 -10.19 19.99
C LEU A 59 25.48 -9.80 19.82
N LEU A 60 25.97 -9.75 18.58
CA LEU A 60 27.37 -9.37 18.31
C LEU A 60 27.65 -7.92 18.70
N MET A 61 26.72 -6.99 18.43
CA MET A 61 26.84 -5.60 18.88
C MET A 61 26.82 -5.46 20.40
N SER A 62 26.02 -6.27 21.12
CA SER A 62 25.99 -6.27 22.58
C SER A 62 27.31 -6.77 23.18
N LEU A 63 27.91 -7.78 22.56
CA LEU A 63 29.25 -8.27 22.95
C LEU A 63 30.35 -7.23 22.69
N LEU A 64 30.27 -6.48 21.59
CA LEU A 64 31.18 -5.38 21.29
C LEU A 64 31.06 -4.26 22.33
N LEU A 65 29.84 -3.86 22.71
CA LEU A 65 29.62 -2.86 23.75
C LEU A 65 30.10 -3.33 25.13
N LEU A 66 29.87 -4.62 25.46
CA LEU A 66 30.34 -5.22 26.69
C LEU A 66 31.86 -5.23 26.74
N GLY A 67 32.52 -5.56 25.61
CA GLY A 67 33.98 -5.50 25.50
C GLY A 67 34.53 -4.09 25.74
N GLY A 68 33.90 -3.07 25.13
CA GLY A 68 34.22 -1.66 25.39
C GLY A 68 34.05 -1.25 26.85
N TYR A 69 32.95 -1.69 27.47
CA TYR A 69 32.68 -1.43 28.90
C TYR A 69 33.78 -2.06 29.80
N LEU A 70 34.18 -3.31 29.51
CA LEU A 70 35.20 -4.01 30.30
C LEU A 70 36.57 -3.31 30.20
N ILE A 71 36.93 -2.78 29.05
CA ILE A 71 38.16 -2.00 28.87
C ILE A 71 38.10 -0.68 29.64
N LEU A 72 36.98 0.05 29.52
CA LEU A 72 36.82 1.37 30.14
C LEU A 72 36.67 1.31 31.66
N LYS A 73 35.85 0.39 32.15
CA LYS A 73 35.50 0.31 33.60
C LYS A 73 36.31 -0.72 34.38
N ARG A 74 37.02 -1.63 33.72
CA ARG A 74 37.87 -2.69 34.33
C ARG A 74 37.09 -3.60 35.29
N LYS A 75 35.76 -3.57 35.27
CA LYS A 75 34.85 -4.32 36.18
C LYS A 75 33.75 -4.98 35.40
N MET A 76 33.39 -6.20 35.78
CA MET A 76 32.18 -6.85 35.26
C MET A 76 30.93 -6.09 35.70
N PRO A 77 29.96 -5.85 34.81
CA PRO A 77 28.64 -5.32 35.22
C PRO A 77 27.91 -6.30 36.14
N ASN A 78 27.06 -5.76 37.00
CA ASN A 78 26.24 -6.60 37.87
C ASN A 78 25.00 -7.09 37.09
N PHE A 79 25.13 -8.23 36.45
CA PHE A 79 24.11 -8.85 35.62
C PHE A 79 22.84 -9.30 36.40
N ASN A 80 22.91 -9.37 37.74
CA ASN A 80 21.79 -9.78 38.60
C ASN A 80 20.95 -8.59 39.11
N SER A 81 21.17 -7.38 38.61
CA SER A 81 20.34 -6.25 39.00
C SER A 81 18.93 -6.33 38.36
N LEU A 82 17.93 -5.79 39.03
CA LEU A 82 16.53 -5.77 38.51
C LEU A 82 16.43 -5.18 37.11
N ARG A 83 17.28 -4.21 36.76
CA ARG A 83 17.32 -3.62 35.42
C ARG A 83 17.79 -4.62 34.37
N TRP A 84 18.83 -5.43 34.68
CA TRP A 84 19.29 -6.48 33.79
C TRP A 84 18.28 -7.62 33.65
N ILE A 85 17.59 -7.98 34.73
CA ILE A 85 16.49 -8.96 34.69
C ILE A 85 15.39 -8.47 33.74
N GLY A 86 14.97 -7.19 33.86
CA GLY A 86 14.01 -6.58 32.94
C GLY A 86 14.47 -6.61 31.47
N PHE A 87 15.75 -6.33 31.21
CA PHE A 87 16.34 -6.44 29.89
C PHE A 87 16.29 -7.87 29.32
N TYR A 88 16.64 -8.89 30.13
CA TYR A 88 16.58 -10.30 29.71
C TYR A 88 15.15 -10.72 29.37
N ILE A 89 14.17 -10.33 30.19
CA ILE A 89 12.75 -10.62 29.95
C ILE A 89 12.33 -10.03 28.59
N ILE A 90 12.71 -8.79 28.28
CA ILE A 90 12.37 -8.15 27.00
C ILE A 90 13.01 -8.91 25.83
N VAL A 91 14.31 -9.23 25.92
CA VAL A 91 15.04 -9.92 24.85
C VAL A 91 14.43 -11.31 24.59
N ILE A 92 14.21 -12.11 25.66
CA ILE A 92 13.61 -13.44 25.53
C ILE A 92 12.20 -13.34 24.93
N SER A 93 11.39 -12.41 25.41
CA SER A 93 10.04 -12.17 24.88
C SER A 93 10.05 -11.82 23.40
N PHE A 94 11.00 -11.00 22.98
CA PHE A 94 11.15 -10.62 21.56
C PHE A 94 11.59 -11.82 20.70
N LEU A 95 12.52 -12.66 21.19
CA LEU A 95 12.91 -13.90 20.52
C LEU A 95 11.72 -14.86 20.36
N VAL A 96 10.88 -14.97 21.38
CA VAL A 96 9.66 -15.79 21.33
C VAL A 96 8.69 -15.24 20.29
N LEU A 97 8.46 -13.92 20.20
CA LEU A 97 7.59 -13.33 19.18
C LEU A 97 8.07 -13.63 17.76
N LEU A 98 9.38 -13.52 17.51
CA LEU A 98 9.96 -13.87 16.22
C LEU A 98 9.79 -15.35 15.91
N HIS A 99 9.91 -16.22 16.92
CA HIS A 99 9.80 -17.66 16.72
C HIS A 99 8.35 -18.14 16.59
N VAL A 100 7.39 -17.52 17.27
CA VAL A 100 5.95 -17.77 17.09
C VAL A 100 5.52 -17.48 15.65
N LYS A 101 6.04 -16.41 15.04
CA LYS A 101 5.80 -16.15 13.60
C LYS A 101 6.35 -17.28 12.72
N TYR A 102 7.54 -17.79 13.04
CA TYR A 102 8.17 -18.89 12.31
C TYR A 102 7.38 -20.20 12.41
N ILE A 103 6.86 -20.55 13.60
CA ILE A 103 6.03 -21.74 13.83
C ILE A 103 4.73 -21.66 13.02
N THR A 104 4.06 -20.50 13.03
CA THR A 104 2.80 -20.31 12.31
C THR A 104 2.98 -20.50 10.81
N LEU A 105 4.12 -20.09 10.26
CA LEU A 105 4.45 -20.26 8.84
C LEU A 105 4.77 -21.70 8.46
N ASN A 106 5.35 -22.51 9.38
CA ASN A 106 5.83 -23.86 9.10
C ASN A 106 4.95 -24.97 9.73
N SER A 107 3.80 -24.61 10.33
CA SER A 107 2.83 -25.53 10.95
C SER A 107 3.47 -26.54 11.93
N GLN A 108 4.41 -26.06 12.75
CA GLN A 108 5.15 -26.89 13.72
C GLN A 108 4.40 -26.97 15.05
N GLU A 109 4.27 -28.16 15.62
CA GLU A 109 3.62 -28.38 16.93
C GLU A 109 4.46 -29.26 17.85
N GLY A 110 4.33 -29.01 19.16
CA GLY A 110 4.95 -29.81 20.20
C GLY A 110 6.48 -29.81 20.14
N VAL A 111 7.11 -30.96 20.35
CA VAL A 111 8.59 -31.10 20.36
C VAL A 111 9.23 -30.78 19.01
N LYS A 112 8.46 -30.86 17.91
CA LYS A 112 8.95 -30.49 16.58
C LYS A 112 9.41 -29.02 16.49
N ILE A 113 8.90 -28.14 17.34
CA ILE A 113 9.36 -26.75 17.43
C ILE A 113 10.85 -26.66 17.69
N ILE A 114 11.37 -27.54 18.55
CA ILE A 114 12.80 -27.58 18.91
C ILE A 114 13.59 -28.40 17.88
N THR A 115 13.14 -29.62 17.56
CA THR A 115 13.88 -30.53 16.67
C THR A 115 14.02 -30.00 15.25
N ASP A 116 12.95 -29.52 14.65
CA ASP A 116 13.00 -28.99 13.28
C ASP A 116 13.81 -27.70 13.21
N THR A 117 13.73 -26.85 14.26
CA THR A 117 14.58 -25.65 14.33
C THR A 117 16.05 -26.02 14.46
N PHE A 118 16.39 -27.02 15.27
CA PHE A 118 17.75 -27.50 15.42
C PHE A 118 18.29 -28.09 14.10
N ASP A 119 17.52 -28.94 13.43
CA ASP A 119 17.91 -29.54 12.16
C ASP A 119 18.09 -28.49 11.05
N ASN A 120 17.21 -27.50 10.99
CA ASN A 120 17.32 -26.39 10.03
C ASN A 120 18.56 -25.53 10.29
N LEU A 121 18.87 -25.25 11.56
CA LEU A 121 20.06 -24.50 11.93
C LEU A 121 21.35 -25.29 11.71
N LEU A 122 21.35 -26.61 11.91
CA LEU A 122 22.49 -27.47 11.57
C LEU A 122 22.75 -27.54 10.06
N LYS A 123 21.69 -27.69 9.25
CA LYS A 123 21.81 -27.63 7.78
C LYS A 123 22.37 -26.30 7.32
N ALA A 124 21.99 -25.19 7.97
CA ALA A 124 22.55 -23.87 7.71
C ALA A 124 24.06 -23.78 8.08
N PHE A 125 24.44 -24.42 9.16
CA PHE A 125 25.84 -24.48 9.62
C PHE A 125 26.72 -25.25 8.63
N ASP A 126 26.25 -26.42 8.16
CA ASP A 126 26.96 -27.24 7.17
C ASP A 126 27.07 -26.56 5.80
N ALA A 127 26.01 -25.87 5.37
CA ALA A 127 26.01 -25.12 4.11
C ALA A 127 26.98 -23.95 4.12
N SER A 128 27.21 -23.32 5.28
CA SER A 128 28.19 -22.23 5.45
C SER A 128 29.63 -22.70 5.34
N SER A 129 29.88 -23.98 5.52
CA SER A 129 31.22 -24.59 5.46
C SER A 129 31.68 -24.92 4.03
N ASN A 130 30.77 -25.13 3.07
CA ASN A 130 31.11 -25.78 1.80
C ASN A 130 30.85 -25.01 0.49
N LYS A 131 30.23 -23.82 0.44
CA LYS A 131 29.98 -23.10 -0.83
C LYS A 131 29.85 -21.57 -0.68
N GLY A 132 30.11 -20.87 -1.79
CA GLY A 132 30.06 -19.40 -1.96
C GLY A 132 28.86 -18.68 -1.32
N LEU A 133 29.16 -17.73 -0.51
CA LEU A 133 28.64 -17.36 0.79
C LEU A 133 27.42 -16.42 0.82
N VAL A 134 26.92 -15.86 -0.29
CA VAL A 134 25.96 -14.74 -0.18
C VAL A 134 24.49 -15.18 -0.30
N ASP A 135 24.16 -16.04 -1.23
CA ASP A 135 22.76 -16.40 -1.52
C ASP A 135 22.16 -17.47 -0.59
N SER A 136 22.98 -18.46 -0.20
CA SER A 136 22.54 -19.51 0.74
C SER A 136 22.31 -18.95 2.14
N PHE A 137 23.07 -17.95 2.55
CA PHE A 137 23.00 -17.35 3.89
C PHE A 137 21.73 -16.50 4.09
N SER A 138 21.32 -15.77 3.09
CA SER A 138 20.11 -14.94 3.12
C SER A 138 18.83 -15.79 3.30
N TYR A 139 18.76 -16.92 2.63
CA TYR A 139 17.63 -17.86 2.76
C TYR A 139 17.51 -18.44 4.17
N TYR A 140 18.65 -18.81 4.79
CA TYR A 140 18.66 -19.40 6.14
C TYR A 140 18.40 -18.38 7.24
N ILE A 141 18.85 -17.14 7.09
CA ILE A 141 18.55 -16.06 8.04
C ILE A 141 17.05 -15.77 8.08
N SER A 142 16.37 -15.71 6.93
CA SER A 142 14.93 -15.45 6.87
C SER A 142 14.10 -16.56 7.53
N ASN A 143 14.63 -17.79 7.62
CA ASN A 143 13.96 -18.96 8.16
C ASN A 143 14.44 -19.41 9.54
N SER A 144 15.30 -18.68 10.22
CA SER A 144 15.84 -19.05 11.53
C SER A 144 15.02 -18.57 12.74
N GLY A 145 13.99 -17.74 12.51
CA GLY A 145 13.11 -17.24 13.58
C GLY A 145 13.88 -16.59 14.73
N GLY A 146 13.60 -17.00 15.96
CA GLY A 146 14.29 -16.56 17.18
C GLY A 146 15.49 -17.42 17.59
N GLY A 147 16.02 -18.30 16.72
CA GLY A 147 17.10 -19.25 17.02
C GLY A 147 16.71 -20.30 18.05
N MET A 148 17.70 -21.02 18.59
CA MET A 148 17.47 -22.06 19.60
C MET A 148 16.90 -21.52 20.91
N ILE A 149 17.34 -20.33 21.33
CA ILE A 149 16.79 -19.70 22.55
C ILE A 149 15.32 -19.36 22.33
N GLY A 150 14.97 -18.78 21.17
CA GLY A 150 13.60 -18.52 20.79
C GLY A 150 12.75 -19.80 20.73
N ALA A 151 13.26 -20.88 20.11
CA ALA A 151 12.57 -22.17 20.02
C ALA A 151 12.27 -22.78 21.37
N LEU A 152 13.26 -22.79 22.30
CA LEU A 152 13.12 -23.35 23.62
C LEU A 152 12.03 -22.65 24.45
N PHE A 153 12.09 -21.31 24.51
CA PHE A 153 11.08 -20.55 25.26
C PHE A 153 9.72 -20.54 24.56
N THR A 154 9.70 -20.58 23.23
CA THR A 154 8.43 -20.71 22.50
C THR A 154 7.78 -22.05 22.74
N TYR A 155 8.54 -23.14 22.73
CA TYR A 155 8.00 -24.47 23.10
C TYR A 155 7.36 -24.44 24.50
N LEU A 156 8.04 -23.82 25.48
CA LEU A 156 7.52 -23.69 26.85
C LEU A 156 6.20 -22.89 26.88
N PHE A 157 6.18 -21.70 26.28
CA PHE A 157 4.99 -20.84 26.31
C PHE A 157 3.86 -21.36 25.41
N TYR A 158 4.18 -21.90 24.24
CA TYR A 158 3.18 -22.43 23.31
C TYR A 158 2.53 -23.72 23.81
N SER A 159 3.27 -24.57 24.54
CA SER A 159 2.70 -25.76 25.17
C SER A 159 1.71 -25.41 26.30
N LEU A 160 1.94 -24.28 26.99
CA LEU A 160 1.07 -23.84 28.11
C LEU A 160 -0.11 -22.99 27.63
N PHE A 161 0.09 -22.11 26.66
CA PHE A 161 -0.87 -21.04 26.32
C PHE A 161 -1.38 -21.08 24.87
N ARG A 162 -0.82 -21.92 24.00
CA ARG A 162 -1.14 -22.01 22.56
C ARG A 162 -1.29 -20.60 21.92
N ASP A 163 -2.46 -20.28 21.38
CA ASP A 163 -2.73 -18.99 20.76
C ASP A 163 -2.63 -17.79 21.72
N GLY A 164 -2.81 -18.03 23.02
CA GLY A 164 -2.61 -17.04 24.08
C GLY A 164 -1.14 -16.64 24.30
N THR A 165 -0.17 -17.38 23.74
CA THR A 165 1.26 -17.08 23.87
C THR A 165 1.62 -15.65 23.52
N LYS A 166 1.03 -15.07 22.47
CA LYS A 166 1.29 -13.67 22.08
C LYS A 166 0.88 -12.67 23.17
N ILE A 167 -0.24 -12.89 23.85
CA ILE A 167 -0.74 -12.02 24.92
C ILE A 167 0.21 -12.09 26.13
N VAL A 168 0.61 -13.31 26.53
CA VAL A 168 1.55 -13.51 27.65
C VAL A 168 2.88 -12.83 27.36
N VAL A 169 3.42 -13.00 26.17
CA VAL A 169 4.72 -12.44 25.78
C VAL A 169 4.67 -10.90 25.73
N ILE A 170 3.59 -10.31 25.24
CA ILE A 170 3.40 -8.84 25.26
C ILE A 170 3.34 -8.35 26.72
N THR A 171 2.64 -9.06 27.59
CA THR A 171 2.58 -8.72 29.03
C THR A 171 3.98 -8.80 29.68
N LEU A 172 4.80 -9.81 29.34
CA LEU A 172 6.16 -9.92 29.80
C LEU A 172 7.06 -8.77 29.30
N ILE A 173 6.87 -8.28 28.07
CA ILE A 173 7.57 -7.10 27.57
C ILE A 173 7.23 -5.87 28.42
N VAL A 174 5.96 -5.69 28.75
CA VAL A 174 5.52 -4.57 29.60
C VAL A 174 6.16 -4.67 31.00
N ILE A 175 6.13 -5.84 31.63
CA ILE A 175 6.78 -6.10 32.92
C ILE A 175 8.29 -5.83 32.83
N GLY A 176 8.95 -6.38 31.82
CA GLY A 176 10.38 -6.17 31.57
C GLY A 176 10.73 -4.69 31.40
N THR A 177 9.88 -3.92 30.72
CA THR A 177 10.06 -2.47 30.55
C THR A 177 9.95 -1.70 31.87
N ILE A 178 9.00 -2.07 32.72
CA ILE A 178 8.87 -1.49 34.08
C ILE A 178 10.15 -1.75 34.89
N LEU A 179 10.63 -2.99 34.89
CA LEU A 179 11.84 -3.37 35.63
C LEU A 179 13.09 -2.69 35.07
N LEU A 180 13.22 -2.55 33.76
CA LEU A 180 14.36 -1.93 33.08
C LEU A 180 14.48 -0.43 33.43
N PHE A 181 13.36 0.30 33.33
CA PHE A 181 13.35 1.75 33.60
C PHE A 181 13.11 2.09 35.07
N ASN A 182 12.74 1.13 35.90
CA ASN A 182 12.38 1.30 37.31
C ASN A 182 11.34 2.41 37.50
N THR A 183 10.31 2.44 36.63
CA THR A 183 9.26 3.47 36.62
C THR A 183 7.89 2.81 36.52
N SER A 184 6.88 3.38 37.18
CA SER A 184 5.49 2.94 37.05
C SER A 184 4.95 3.26 35.66
N ILE A 185 4.07 2.39 35.12
CA ILE A 185 3.32 2.64 33.86
C ILE A 185 2.60 3.99 33.92
N ILE A 186 2.01 4.33 35.07
CA ILE A 186 1.29 5.60 35.31
C ILE A 186 2.22 6.80 35.15
N ASP A 187 3.47 6.70 35.56
CA ASP A 187 4.45 7.78 35.44
C ASP A 187 4.99 7.90 34.01
N LEU A 188 5.07 6.79 33.28
CA LEU A 188 5.40 6.79 31.85
C LEU A 188 4.30 7.45 31.03
N ILE A 189 3.03 7.15 31.29
CA ILE A 189 1.88 7.77 30.62
C ILE A 189 1.77 9.26 30.97
N LYS A 190 2.05 9.65 32.23
CA LYS A 190 2.05 11.06 32.66
C LYS A 190 3.18 11.90 32.03
N LYS A 191 4.29 11.30 31.64
CA LYS A 191 5.40 11.99 30.93
C LYS A 191 5.09 12.30 29.47
N ILE A 192 4.10 11.66 28.87
CA ILE A 192 3.59 12.00 27.53
C ILE A 192 2.62 13.19 27.68
N LYS A 193 3.15 14.38 27.94
CA LYS A 193 2.37 15.63 27.97
C LYS A 193 2.02 16.09 26.56
N VAL A 194 0.73 16.13 26.25
CA VAL A 194 0.18 16.89 25.13
C VAL A 194 0.30 18.38 25.43
N PRO A 195 0.92 19.21 24.57
CA PRO A 195 1.06 20.64 24.83
C PRO A 195 -0.29 21.37 24.63
N LYS A 196 -0.71 22.14 25.62
CA LYS A 196 -1.84 23.09 25.53
C LYS A 196 -1.34 24.40 24.96
N ILE A 197 -1.99 24.87 23.90
CA ILE A 197 -1.74 26.17 23.25
C ILE A 197 -2.49 27.28 24.00
N LYS A 198 -1.77 28.31 24.42
CA LYS A 198 -2.34 29.60 24.89
C LYS A 198 -2.15 30.66 23.79
N HIS A 199 -3.23 31.39 23.50
CA HIS A 199 -3.23 32.57 22.65
C HIS A 199 -2.86 33.82 23.45
N GLU A 200 -2.02 34.68 22.89
CA GLU A 200 -1.95 36.11 23.23
C GLU A 200 -1.72 36.99 22.00
N LYS A 201 -2.40 38.15 22.04
CA LYS A 201 -2.44 39.21 20.98
C LYS A 201 -1.36 40.25 21.23
N LYS A 202 -0.87 40.93 20.14
CA LYS A 202 -0.63 42.37 19.95
C LYS A 202 0.57 42.66 19.02
N GLU A 203 0.79 43.75 18.39
CA GLU A 203 0.26 45.05 18.07
C GLU A 203 1.15 45.65 16.92
N LYS A 204 0.65 46.63 16.23
CA LYS A 204 1.20 47.20 14.95
C LYS A 204 2.40 48.13 15.16
N GLY A 205 3.32 48.12 14.21
CA GLY A 205 4.28 49.22 13.95
C GLY A 205 4.64 49.27 12.46
N HIS A 206 4.47 50.44 11.86
CA HIS A 206 4.76 50.75 10.45
C HIS A 206 6.24 51.10 10.24
N SER A 207 6.83 50.67 9.14
CA SER A 207 7.90 51.38 8.45
C SER A 207 7.93 50.98 6.96
N GLU A 208 8.07 51.96 6.10
CA GLU A 208 8.14 51.89 4.64
C GLU A 208 9.49 51.31 4.21
N GLU A 209 9.50 50.31 3.31
CA GLU A 209 10.68 49.87 2.60
C GLU A 209 10.37 49.43 1.16
N GLU A 210 11.35 49.63 0.28
CA GLU A 210 11.35 49.55 -1.17
C GLU A 210 10.79 48.28 -1.82
N ASP A 211 10.12 48.45 -2.96
CA ASP A 211 9.49 47.43 -3.80
C ASP A 211 10.48 46.38 -4.30
N LYS A 212 10.48 45.20 -3.67
CA LYS A 212 11.11 43.99 -4.21
C LYS A 212 10.11 43.30 -5.15
N ARG A 213 10.58 42.81 -6.29
CA ARG A 213 9.74 42.18 -7.32
C ARG A 213 8.96 41.00 -6.76
N ILE A 214 7.65 41.10 -6.76
CA ILE A 214 6.71 40.01 -6.44
C ILE A 214 6.07 39.59 -7.76
N ILE A 215 6.26 38.33 -8.14
CA ILE A 215 5.65 37.78 -9.34
C ILE A 215 4.44 36.93 -8.88
N LEU A 216 3.25 37.37 -9.31
CA LEU A 216 2.01 36.60 -9.10
C LEU A 216 1.88 35.54 -10.19
N SER A 217 1.69 34.30 -9.80
CA SER A 217 1.50 33.18 -10.72
C SER A 217 0.12 33.13 -11.39
N SER A 218 -0.67 34.18 -11.23
CA SER A 218 -2.02 34.29 -11.78
C SER A 218 -2.08 35.33 -12.91
N LYS A 219 -1.25 35.25 -13.93
CA LYS A 219 -1.49 35.96 -15.18
C LYS A 219 -1.87 34.96 -16.25
N ASP A 220 -3.15 34.92 -16.54
CA ASP A 220 -3.79 34.98 -17.86
C ASP A 220 -5.29 34.73 -17.65
N ILE A 221 -5.98 35.83 -17.35
CA ILE A 221 -7.43 35.89 -17.56
C ILE A 221 -7.59 36.71 -18.84
N ASP A 222 -7.52 36.04 -19.98
CA ASP A 222 -7.98 36.65 -21.20
C ASP A 222 -9.50 36.74 -21.18
N LYS A 223 -9.96 37.97 -21.37
CA LYS A 223 -11.35 38.36 -21.55
C LYS A 223 -11.90 37.62 -22.78
N VAL A 224 -12.78 36.69 -22.60
CA VAL A 224 -13.70 36.25 -23.64
C VAL A 224 -15.03 36.93 -23.37
N SER A 225 -15.42 37.83 -24.26
CA SER A 225 -16.67 38.57 -24.25
C SER A 225 -17.85 37.63 -24.50
N ASP A 226 -18.86 37.76 -23.64
CA ASP A 226 -20.17 37.15 -23.80
C ASP A 226 -20.85 37.60 -25.10
N LYS A 227 -21.33 36.62 -25.85
CA LYS A 227 -22.48 36.77 -26.71
C LYS A 227 -23.43 35.61 -26.43
N GLU A 228 -24.52 35.98 -25.78
CA GLU A 228 -25.70 35.13 -25.63
C GLU A 228 -26.32 34.86 -26.99
N VAL A 229 -26.69 33.59 -27.23
CA VAL A 229 -27.80 33.25 -28.10
C VAL A 229 -28.59 32.13 -27.39
N VAL A 230 -29.79 32.54 -26.99
CA VAL A 230 -30.87 31.66 -26.43
C VAL A 230 -31.59 30.97 -27.57
N SER A 231 -31.82 29.67 -27.46
CA SER A 231 -32.95 29.01 -28.05
C SER A 231 -33.27 27.71 -27.29
N GLU A 232 -34.48 27.65 -26.76
CA GLU A 232 -35.09 26.51 -26.04
C GLU A 232 -35.43 25.35 -26.97
N PRO A 233 -35.60 24.15 -26.41
CA PRO A 233 -35.79 22.91 -27.15
C PRO A 233 -37.27 22.50 -27.23
N ASP A 234 -37.63 21.96 -28.36
CA ASP A 234 -38.86 21.18 -28.55
C ASP A 234 -38.62 19.69 -28.18
N ILE A 235 -39.50 19.20 -27.35
CA ILE A 235 -39.62 17.79 -26.97
C ILE A 235 -40.72 17.15 -27.80
N PRO A 236 -40.55 15.99 -28.41
CA PRO A 236 -41.65 15.07 -28.66
C PRO A 236 -41.50 13.74 -27.94
N ILE A 237 -42.50 13.48 -27.11
CA ILE A 237 -42.81 12.20 -26.48
C ILE A 237 -43.40 11.27 -27.57
N LYS A 238 -42.92 10.01 -27.63
CA LYS A 238 -43.72 8.89 -28.15
C LYS A 238 -43.45 7.59 -27.39
N SER A 239 -44.59 6.97 -27.09
CA SER A 239 -44.84 5.81 -26.25
C SER A 239 -44.61 4.46 -26.94
N ALA A 240 -44.53 3.48 -26.05
CA ALA A 240 -44.42 2.04 -26.10
C ALA A 240 -45.28 1.26 -27.10
N THR A 241 -44.92 -0.03 -27.17
CA THR A 241 -45.66 -1.27 -27.56
C THR A 241 -45.08 -1.87 -28.84
N GLU A 242 -44.66 -3.12 -28.94
CA GLU A 242 -45.24 -4.40 -28.57
C GLU A 242 -44.22 -5.56 -28.65
N MET A 243 -44.57 -6.62 -27.95
CA MET A 243 -43.92 -7.95 -27.89
C MET A 243 -43.95 -8.71 -29.23
N THR A 244 -43.00 -9.59 -29.47
CA THR A 244 -43.24 -11.06 -29.48
C THR A 244 -41.96 -11.86 -29.80
N SER A 245 -41.73 -12.81 -28.93
CA SER A 245 -41.16 -14.16 -29.00
C SER A 245 -40.48 -14.70 -30.29
N SER A 246 -39.29 -15.31 -30.15
CA SER A 246 -39.14 -16.79 -30.15
C SER A 246 -37.67 -17.16 -30.12
N ASN A 247 -37.38 -18.29 -29.44
CA ASN A 247 -36.12 -18.97 -29.20
C ASN A 247 -35.31 -19.27 -30.46
N GLU A 248 -33.99 -19.21 -30.34
CA GLU A 248 -33.10 -20.31 -30.70
C GLU A 248 -31.69 -20.04 -30.20
N ASP A 249 -31.09 -21.04 -29.53
CA ASP A 249 -29.73 -21.09 -29.03
C ASP A 249 -28.70 -20.88 -30.15
N ASN A 250 -27.85 -19.87 -29.97
CA ASN A 250 -26.50 -19.86 -30.54
C ASN A 250 -25.62 -18.98 -29.68
N ASN A 251 -24.65 -19.59 -29.02
CA ASN A 251 -23.56 -18.98 -28.28
C ASN A 251 -22.68 -18.16 -29.24
N VAL A 252 -23.14 -16.95 -29.57
CA VAL A 252 -22.35 -15.92 -30.23
C VAL A 252 -22.13 -14.85 -29.17
N MET A 253 -20.86 -14.59 -28.80
CA MET A 253 -20.51 -13.43 -28.00
C MET A 253 -21.27 -12.21 -28.54
N GLU A 254 -22.18 -11.69 -27.74
CA GLU A 254 -22.89 -10.43 -28.06
C GLU A 254 -21.84 -9.35 -28.27
N LYS A 255 -21.80 -8.81 -29.49
CA LYS A 255 -21.01 -7.60 -29.77
C LYS A 255 -21.49 -6.52 -28.81
N PRO A 256 -20.62 -5.85 -28.05
CA PRO A 256 -21.03 -4.77 -27.17
C PRO A 256 -21.78 -3.73 -28.00
N GLU A 257 -23.00 -3.38 -27.61
CA GLU A 257 -23.75 -2.27 -28.21
C GLU A 257 -22.96 -0.98 -28.02
N ILE A 258 -22.25 -0.57 -29.05
CA ILE A 258 -21.50 0.69 -29.05
C ILE A 258 -22.54 1.80 -29.28
N ASN A 259 -22.81 2.60 -28.24
CA ASN A 259 -23.64 3.78 -28.38
C ASN A 259 -22.87 4.84 -29.19
N LEU A 260 -23.08 4.88 -30.48
CA LEU A 260 -22.47 5.83 -31.41
C LEU A 260 -22.82 7.30 -31.07
N ASN A 261 -23.88 7.53 -30.32
CA ASN A 261 -24.35 8.86 -29.90
C ASN A 261 -23.88 9.29 -28.50
N TYR A 262 -22.96 8.53 -27.86
CA TYR A 262 -22.44 8.88 -26.56
C TYR A 262 -21.73 10.24 -26.58
N LYS A 263 -22.17 11.18 -25.71
CA LYS A 263 -21.61 12.52 -25.57
C LYS A 263 -20.79 12.60 -24.29
N LEU A 264 -19.60 13.14 -24.40
CA LEU A 264 -18.76 13.37 -23.21
C LEU A 264 -19.43 14.37 -22.25
N PRO A 265 -19.32 14.20 -20.92
CA PRO A 265 -19.83 15.14 -19.94
C PRO A 265 -19.27 16.53 -20.16
N PRO A 266 -20.13 17.57 -20.25
CA PRO A 266 -19.66 18.93 -20.53
C PRO A 266 -19.01 19.58 -19.30
N LEU A 267 -18.05 20.47 -19.53
CA LEU A 267 -17.38 21.24 -18.45
C LEU A 267 -18.33 22.09 -17.58
N SER A 268 -19.56 22.34 -18.07
CA SER A 268 -20.59 23.08 -17.32
C SER A 268 -21.05 22.35 -16.06
N LEU A 269 -20.84 21.04 -15.94
CA LEU A 269 -21.13 20.28 -14.72
C LEU A 269 -20.25 20.66 -13.54
N LEU A 270 -19.09 21.28 -13.82
CA LEU A 270 -18.11 21.68 -12.84
C LEU A 270 -18.24 23.17 -12.49
N LYS A 271 -18.08 23.52 -11.23
CA LYS A 271 -18.17 24.87 -10.71
C LYS A 271 -16.98 25.73 -11.19
N VAL A 272 -17.25 26.99 -11.47
CA VAL A 272 -16.20 27.96 -11.79
C VAL A 272 -15.46 28.35 -10.50
N ALA A 273 -14.14 28.39 -10.53
CA ALA A 273 -13.34 28.86 -9.39
C ALA A 273 -13.67 30.31 -9.06
N LYS A 274 -13.86 30.61 -7.77
CA LYS A 274 -13.84 32.00 -7.29
C LYS A 274 -12.40 32.47 -7.29
N ALA A 275 -12.15 33.68 -7.84
CA ALA A 275 -10.84 34.32 -7.79
C ALA A 275 -10.37 34.45 -6.33
N GLY A 276 -9.19 33.98 -6.02
CA GLY A 276 -8.58 34.09 -4.70
C GLY A 276 -8.25 35.60 -4.40
N ASN A 277 -8.34 35.95 -3.12
CA ASN A 277 -7.91 37.29 -2.68
C ASN A 277 -6.41 37.23 -2.29
N ASP A 278 -5.52 37.51 -3.25
CA ASP A 278 -4.07 37.41 -3.04
C ASP A 278 -3.48 38.60 -2.20
N LYS A 279 -4.28 39.59 -1.85
CA LYS A 279 -3.78 40.80 -1.12
C LYS A 279 -3.13 40.42 0.22
N GLU A 280 -3.74 39.53 1.00
CA GLU A 280 -3.20 39.11 2.27
C GLU A 280 -1.90 38.28 2.14
N ASN A 281 -1.79 37.52 1.06
CA ASN A 281 -0.58 36.75 0.76
C ASN A 281 0.57 37.68 0.35
N ILE A 282 0.28 38.72 -0.45
CA ILE A 282 1.28 39.72 -0.86
C ILE A 282 1.85 40.47 0.35
N GLU A 283 0.98 40.87 1.29
CA GLU A 283 1.41 41.51 2.52
C GLU A 283 2.26 40.59 3.40
N ALA A 284 1.86 39.35 3.56
CA ALA A 284 2.62 38.34 4.28
C ALA A 284 4.00 38.06 3.63
N VAL A 285 4.09 38.08 2.29
CA VAL A 285 5.36 37.93 1.56
C VAL A 285 6.34 39.03 1.90
N LYS A 286 5.90 40.30 1.93
CA LYS A 286 6.75 41.45 2.30
C LYS A 286 7.34 41.29 3.71
N GLN A 287 6.51 40.91 4.69
CA GLN A 287 6.92 40.66 6.08
C GLN A 287 7.91 39.50 6.18
N ASN A 288 7.62 38.38 5.50
CA ASN A 288 8.45 37.21 5.51
C ASN A 288 9.83 37.45 4.89
N ILE A 289 9.95 38.27 3.84
CA ILE A 289 11.25 38.61 3.23
C ILE A 289 12.15 39.27 4.28
N ALA A 290 11.65 40.28 4.99
CA ALA A 290 12.43 41.01 6.01
C ALA A 290 12.87 40.05 7.14
N THR A 291 11.97 39.15 7.58
CA THR A 291 12.28 38.15 8.61
C THR A 291 13.31 37.14 8.13
N LEU A 292 13.19 36.62 6.89
CA LEU A 292 14.14 35.69 6.31
C LEU A 292 15.53 36.30 6.19
N GLU A 293 15.64 37.53 5.66
CA GLU A 293 16.93 38.24 5.51
C GLU A 293 17.58 38.48 6.89
N LYS A 294 16.79 38.81 7.91
CA LYS A 294 17.28 38.93 9.28
C LYS A 294 17.80 37.62 9.83
N VAL A 295 17.03 36.55 9.70
CA VAL A 295 17.47 35.19 10.18
C VAL A 295 18.73 34.76 9.47
N LEU A 296 18.84 34.97 8.15
CA LEU A 296 20.06 34.64 7.41
C LEU A 296 21.28 35.45 7.92
N ALA A 297 21.09 36.72 8.24
CA ALA A 297 22.15 37.55 8.82
C ALA A 297 22.54 37.12 10.23
N ASP A 298 21.56 36.79 11.10
CA ASP A 298 21.78 36.34 12.48
C ASP A 298 22.58 35.01 12.53
N PHE A 299 22.49 34.19 11.49
CA PHE A 299 23.25 32.94 11.35
C PHE A 299 24.46 33.05 10.41
N ASP A 300 24.95 34.24 10.09
CA ASP A 300 26.09 34.48 9.18
C ASP A 300 25.95 33.72 7.83
N ILE A 301 24.79 33.73 7.22
CA ILE A 301 24.54 33.17 5.89
C ILE A 301 24.36 34.32 4.90
N PRO A 302 25.43 34.73 4.16
CA PRO A 302 25.32 35.77 3.20
C PRO A 302 24.50 35.34 1.98
N GLY A 303 23.30 35.88 1.89
CA GLY A 303 22.35 35.61 0.80
C GLY A 303 21.31 36.71 0.67
N LYS A 304 20.67 36.80 -0.49
CA LYS A 304 19.62 37.78 -0.78
C LYS A 304 18.46 37.13 -1.46
N ILE A 305 17.24 37.50 -1.07
CA ILE A 305 16.03 37.07 -1.78
C ILE A 305 15.94 37.78 -3.10
N LYS A 306 15.92 37.06 -4.21
CA LYS A 306 15.93 37.60 -5.58
C LYS A 306 14.51 37.74 -6.14
N GLU A 307 13.70 36.69 -6.00
CA GLU A 307 12.34 36.61 -6.51
C GLU A 307 11.45 35.86 -5.52
N CYS A 308 10.14 36.11 -5.58
CA CYS A 308 9.15 35.38 -4.80
C CYS A 308 7.99 34.96 -5.72
N HIS A 309 7.63 33.66 -5.65
CA HIS A 309 6.53 33.12 -6.43
C HIS A 309 5.41 32.66 -5.48
N ILE A 310 4.24 33.30 -5.60
CA ILE A 310 3.06 32.98 -4.81
C ILE A 310 2.29 31.90 -5.55
N GLY A 311 2.37 30.66 -5.04
CA GLY A 311 1.60 29.53 -5.54
C GLY A 311 0.25 29.37 -4.82
N PRO A 312 -0.53 28.32 -5.14
CA PRO A 312 -1.86 28.14 -4.56
C PRO A 312 -1.86 27.88 -3.04
N SER A 313 -0.89 27.14 -2.51
CA SER A 313 -0.79 26.77 -1.10
C SER A 313 0.49 27.23 -0.42
N VAL A 314 1.54 27.47 -1.20
CA VAL A 314 2.86 27.90 -0.69
C VAL A 314 3.43 29.01 -1.54
N THR A 315 4.24 29.84 -0.89
CA THR A 315 5.09 30.81 -1.57
C THR A 315 6.53 30.33 -1.57
N GLN A 316 7.17 30.35 -2.72
CA GLN A 316 8.59 30.05 -2.89
C GLN A 316 9.39 31.36 -2.92
N TYR A 317 10.37 31.46 -2.01
CA TYR A 317 11.34 32.54 -1.95
C TYR A 317 12.63 32.02 -2.58
N GLU A 318 13.06 32.64 -3.68
CA GLU A 318 14.31 32.30 -4.34
C GLU A 318 15.47 33.04 -3.67
N LEU A 319 16.31 32.28 -2.98
CA LEU A 319 17.50 32.76 -2.30
C LEU A 319 18.73 32.57 -3.18
N GLU A 320 19.45 33.67 -3.44
CA GLU A 320 20.78 33.64 -4.03
C GLU A 320 21.83 33.71 -2.91
N LEU A 321 22.65 32.66 -2.78
CA LEU A 321 23.75 32.64 -1.82
C LEU A 321 25.00 33.29 -2.42
N LYS A 322 25.76 34.00 -1.59
CA LYS A 322 27.08 34.53 -2.00
C LYS A 322 28.03 33.37 -2.29
N ALA A 323 28.87 33.51 -3.32
CA ALA A 323 29.86 32.49 -3.69
C ALA A 323 30.71 32.07 -2.49
N GLY A 324 30.95 30.76 -2.34
CA GLY A 324 31.66 30.16 -1.22
C GLY A 324 30.82 29.77 -0.01
N THR A 325 29.53 30.13 0.02
CA THR A 325 28.61 29.74 1.11
C THR A 325 28.17 28.28 0.96
N LYS A 326 28.36 27.48 2.00
CA LYS A 326 27.97 26.06 1.99
C LYS A 326 26.44 25.93 2.13
N VAL A 327 25.79 25.24 1.20
CA VAL A 327 24.34 24.97 1.22
C VAL A 327 23.90 24.26 2.50
N ASN A 328 24.73 23.35 3.02
CA ASN A 328 24.45 22.65 4.27
C ASN A 328 24.27 23.57 5.48
N LYS A 329 24.91 24.79 5.49
CA LYS A 329 24.70 25.77 6.54
C LYS A 329 23.26 26.28 6.56
N LEU A 330 22.68 26.52 5.37
CA LEU A 330 21.26 26.90 5.24
C LEU A 330 20.33 25.75 5.63
N LEU A 331 20.63 24.52 5.22
CA LEU A 331 19.81 23.36 5.55
C LEU A 331 19.78 23.08 7.07
N SER A 332 20.89 23.38 7.78
CA SER A 332 20.96 23.17 9.23
C SER A 332 20.07 24.12 10.04
N ILE A 333 19.78 25.33 9.53
CA ILE A 333 18.93 26.33 10.21
C ILE A 333 17.45 26.31 9.75
N GLN A 334 17.02 25.23 9.11
CA GLN A 334 15.64 25.11 8.62
C GLN A 334 14.59 25.25 9.73
N LYS A 335 14.87 24.72 10.92
CA LYS A 335 13.97 24.78 12.08
C LYS A 335 13.91 26.19 12.66
N GLU A 336 15.03 26.89 12.67
CA GLU A 336 15.15 28.27 13.12
C GLU A 336 14.39 29.22 12.17
N ILE A 337 14.46 28.97 10.87
CA ILE A 337 13.65 29.69 9.88
C ILE A 337 12.15 29.45 10.15
N ALA A 338 11.73 28.19 10.36
CA ALA A 338 10.34 27.87 10.66
C ALA A 338 9.86 28.54 11.97
N LEU A 339 10.71 28.57 13.00
CA LEU A 339 10.42 29.21 14.28
C LEU A 339 10.20 30.71 14.15
N ASN A 340 11.12 31.40 13.49
CA ASN A 340 11.07 32.87 13.33
C ASN A 340 9.90 33.34 12.46
N LEU A 341 9.49 32.52 11.49
CA LEU A 341 8.36 32.80 10.61
C LEU A 341 7.01 32.26 11.17
N ALA A 342 7.02 31.67 12.37
CA ALA A 342 5.86 31.00 12.97
C ALA A 342 5.17 30.00 12.01
N ALA A 343 5.94 29.40 11.09
CA ALA A 343 5.47 28.44 10.13
C ALA A 343 5.48 27.03 10.73
N LYS A 344 4.49 26.21 10.36
CA LYS A 344 4.41 24.81 10.82
C LYS A 344 5.63 23.99 10.38
N ASP A 345 6.05 24.17 9.15
CA ASP A 345 7.26 23.60 8.56
C ASP A 345 7.70 24.46 7.37
N VAL A 346 8.98 24.35 7.01
CA VAL A 346 9.60 25.02 5.88
C VAL A 346 10.27 23.96 5.02
N ARG A 347 10.03 23.97 3.71
CA ARG A 347 10.74 23.08 2.80
C ARG A 347 11.81 23.88 2.05
N ILE A 348 13.05 23.37 2.05
CA ILE A 348 14.17 23.98 1.31
C ILE A 348 14.49 23.09 0.12
N GLN A 349 14.41 23.64 -1.09
CA GLN A 349 14.78 23.00 -2.34
C GLN A 349 16.12 23.56 -2.81
N ALA A 350 17.16 22.77 -2.75
CA ALA A 350 18.52 23.20 -3.06
C ALA A 350 19.23 22.22 -4.00
N PRO A 351 19.50 22.62 -5.25
CA PRO A 351 19.06 23.85 -5.93
C PRO A 351 17.62 23.75 -6.46
N ILE A 352 17.06 24.88 -6.93
CA ILE A 352 15.86 24.85 -7.78
C ILE A 352 16.28 24.25 -9.13
N PRO A 353 15.54 23.28 -9.68
CA PRO A 353 15.87 22.67 -10.97
C PRO A 353 16.03 23.70 -12.09
N GLY A 354 17.17 23.67 -12.77
CA GLY A 354 17.50 24.62 -13.86
C GLY A 354 17.93 26.02 -13.41
N LYS A 355 18.06 26.27 -12.08
CA LYS A 355 18.52 27.57 -11.54
C LYS A 355 19.72 27.39 -10.58
N SER A 356 20.51 28.43 -10.41
CA SER A 356 21.59 28.51 -9.42
C SER A 356 21.12 29.04 -8.05
N THR A 357 19.84 29.13 -7.82
CA THR A 357 19.20 29.65 -6.61
C THR A 357 18.62 28.51 -5.77
N ILE A 358 18.33 28.81 -4.50
CA ILE A 358 17.69 27.90 -3.56
C ILE A 358 16.27 28.39 -3.30
N GLY A 359 15.30 27.46 -3.33
CA GLY A 359 13.90 27.77 -3.01
C GLY A 359 13.62 27.49 -1.55
N ILE A 360 13.15 28.50 -0.82
CA ILE A 360 12.58 28.36 0.52
C ILE A 360 11.05 28.43 0.37
N GLU A 361 10.37 27.34 0.63
CA GLU A 361 8.92 27.22 0.46
C GLU A 361 8.23 27.39 1.82
N LEU A 362 7.35 28.38 1.90
CA LEU A 362 6.56 28.72 3.10
C LEU A 362 5.07 28.60 2.82
N PRO A 363 4.26 28.10 3.78
CA PRO A 363 2.81 28.09 3.66
C PRO A 363 2.23 29.50 3.44
N ASN A 364 1.24 29.59 2.56
CA ASN A 364 0.48 30.82 2.38
C ASN A 364 -0.40 31.10 3.62
N LYS A 365 -0.69 32.37 3.88
CA LYS A 365 -1.63 32.79 4.92
C LYS A 365 -3.07 32.37 4.56
N VAL A 366 -3.41 32.49 3.29
CA VAL A 366 -4.68 32.05 2.70
C VAL A 366 -4.40 31.12 1.52
N ASN A 367 -4.91 29.91 1.59
CA ASN A 367 -4.76 28.93 0.52
C ASN A 367 -5.82 29.15 -0.56
N SER A 368 -5.42 29.13 -1.82
CA SER A 368 -6.30 29.19 -2.97
C SER A 368 -6.65 27.79 -3.43
N ALA A 369 -7.94 27.44 -3.49
CA ALA A 369 -8.39 26.14 -4.01
C ALA A 369 -8.13 26.06 -5.52
N VAL A 370 -7.56 24.96 -5.98
CA VAL A 370 -7.33 24.67 -7.39
C VAL A 370 -8.57 23.97 -7.95
N SER A 371 -9.32 24.63 -8.82
CA SER A 371 -10.53 24.07 -9.41
C SER A 371 -10.23 22.99 -10.43
N PHE A 372 -10.89 21.87 -10.32
CA PHE A 372 -10.77 20.77 -11.29
C PHE A 372 -11.22 21.21 -12.70
N ARG A 373 -12.25 22.06 -12.82
CA ARG A 373 -12.67 22.64 -14.10
C ARG A 373 -11.54 23.37 -14.82
N GLU A 374 -10.77 24.19 -14.08
CA GLU A 374 -9.65 24.92 -14.66
C GLU A 374 -8.56 23.98 -15.16
N ILE A 375 -8.28 22.92 -14.40
CA ILE A 375 -7.27 21.93 -14.81
C ILE A 375 -7.71 21.23 -16.09
N LEU A 376 -8.95 20.73 -16.15
CA LEU A 376 -9.47 20.04 -17.33
C LEU A 376 -9.50 20.92 -18.58
N SER A 377 -9.83 22.22 -18.44
CA SER A 377 -9.87 23.15 -19.58
C SER A 377 -8.51 23.40 -20.24
N LYS A 378 -7.43 23.17 -19.49
CA LYS A 378 -6.03 23.35 -19.95
C LYS A 378 -5.34 22.06 -20.33
N LEU A 379 -6.00 20.90 -20.22
CA LEU A 379 -5.46 19.63 -20.70
C LEU A 379 -5.42 19.63 -22.25
N PRO A 380 -4.45 18.91 -22.85
CA PRO A 380 -4.42 18.74 -24.30
C PRO A 380 -5.70 18.06 -24.79
N ALA A 381 -6.13 18.37 -26.01
CA ALA A 381 -7.30 17.73 -26.61
C ALA A 381 -7.14 16.19 -26.61
N PRO A 382 -8.23 15.42 -26.41
CA PRO A 382 -8.18 13.96 -26.50
C PRO A 382 -7.66 13.50 -27.87
N SER A 383 -6.72 12.59 -27.85
CA SER A 383 -6.14 11.92 -29.02
C SER A 383 -5.61 10.56 -28.58
N ASP A 384 -5.24 9.69 -29.50
CA ASP A 384 -4.66 8.37 -29.17
C ASP A 384 -3.51 8.43 -28.18
N LYS A 385 -2.76 9.54 -28.16
CA LYS A 385 -1.66 9.74 -27.23
C LYS A 385 -2.10 10.34 -25.89
N THR A 386 -3.16 11.14 -25.85
CA THR A 386 -3.57 11.95 -24.70
C THR A 386 -4.93 11.56 -24.15
N ILE A 387 -5.51 10.46 -24.60
CA ILE A 387 -6.83 10.00 -24.14
C ILE A 387 -6.84 9.71 -22.63
N LEU A 388 -5.75 9.18 -22.10
CA LEU A 388 -5.54 8.93 -20.69
C LEU A 388 -4.73 10.05 -19.99
N ALA A 389 -4.81 11.30 -20.47
CA ALA A 389 -4.27 12.43 -19.76
C ALA A 389 -5.20 12.81 -18.59
N VAL A 390 -4.67 12.75 -17.38
CA VAL A 390 -5.40 13.01 -16.12
C VAL A 390 -4.87 14.27 -15.44
N GLY A 391 -5.77 15.14 -15.00
CA GLY A 391 -5.43 16.39 -14.35
C GLY A 391 -4.97 16.15 -12.91
N LEU A 392 -3.79 16.68 -12.55
CA LEU A 392 -3.27 16.57 -11.19
C LEU A 392 -3.51 17.85 -10.38
N GLY A 393 -3.18 19.04 -10.93
CA GLY A 393 -3.28 20.30 -10.20
C GLY A 393 -2.39 21.38 -10.76
N LYS A 394 -1.93 22.29 -9.89
CA LYS A 394 -1.01 23.38 -10.23
C LYS A 394 0.30 23.26 -9.44
N ASP A 395 1.41 23.54 -10.10
CA ASP A 395 2.70 23.69 -9.42
C ASP A 395 2.79 25.04 -8.67
N ILE A 396 3.94 25.29 -8.04
CA ILE A 396 4.20 26.54 -7.30
C ILE A 396 4.14 27.77 -8.21
N MET A 397 4.47 27.60 -9.50
CA MET A 397 4.42 28.68 -10.49
C MET A 397 3.01 28.91 -11.06
N GLY A 398 2.00 28.15 -10.60
CA GLY A 398 0.63 28.20 -11.10
C GLY A 398 0.41 27.48 -12.43
N THR A 399 1.43 26.80 -12.95
CA THR A 399 1.33 26.02 -14.19
C THR A 399 0.53 24.73 -13.94
N VAL A 400 -0.42 24.42 -14.83
CA VAL A 400 -1.18 23.18 -14.76
C VAL A 400 -0.29 22.00 -15.01
N LYS A 401 -0.39 20.99 -14.14
CA LYS A 401 0.30 19.71 -14.25
C LYS A 401 -0.71 18.58 -14.41
N TRP A 402 -0.37 17.66 -15.27
CA TRP A 402 -1.13 16.43 -15.54
C TRP A 402 -0.19 15.24 -15.68
N ALA A 403 -0.75 14.06 -15.63
CA ALA A 403 -0.04 12.82 -15.96
C ALA A 403 -0.66 12.18 -17.20
N GLU A 404 0.17 11.69 -18.10
CA GLU A 404 -0.24 10.87 -19.25
C GLU A 404 -0.03 9.40 -18.87
N ILE A 405 -1.10 8.70 -18.54
CA ILE A 405 -1.00 7.29 -18.10
C ILE A 405 -0.45 6.39 -19.21
N ASN A 406 -0.67 6.68 -20.48
CA ASN A 406 -0.05 5.95 -21.59
C ASN A 406 1.49 6.10 -21.62
N ALA A 407 1.98 7.29 -21.31
CA ALA A 407 3.42 7.59 -21.28
C ALA A 407 4.09 7.07 -20.00
N THR A 408 3.39 7.20 -18.88
CA THR A 408 3.80 6.73 -17.54
C THR A 408 2.85 5.60 -17.12
N PRO A 409 3.06 4.37 -17.63
CA PRO A 409 2.02 3.34 -17.73
C PRO A 409 1.38 2.94 -16.39
N HIS A 410 2.06 3.15 -15.29
CA HIS A 410 1.58 2.78 -13.96
C HIS A 410 1.90 3.89 -12.98
N LEU A 411 1.00 4.11 -12.01
CA LEU A 411 1.09 5.19 -11.06
C LEU A 411 0.87 4.69 -9.63
N LEU A 412 1.79 5.01 -8.73
CA LEU A 412 1.65 4.78 -7.30
C LEU A 412 1.22 6.09 -6.62
N ILE A 413 0.14 6.04 -5.83
CA ILE A 413 -0.38 7.18 -5.07
C ILE A 413 -0.42 6.81 -3.58
N ALA A 414 0.36 7.52 -2.75
CA ALA A 414 0.37 7.22 -1.32
C ALA A 414 0.29 8.47 -0.46
N GLY A 415 -0.23 8.33 0.78
CA GLY A 415 -0.32 9.43 1.74
C GLY A 415 -1.19 9.11 2.93
N ALA A 416 -1.06 9.87 4.02
CA ALA A 416 -1.86 9.68 5.23
C ALA A 416 -3.34 9.97 4.99
N THR A 417 -4.20 9.46 5.86
CA THR A 417 -5.64 9.75 5.85
C THR A 417 -5.91 11.26 5.91
N GLY A 418 -6.81 11.76 5.07
CA GLY A 418 -7.12 13.20 4.99
C GLY A 418 -6.07 14.06 4.30
N SER A 419 -5.03 13.48 3.69
CA SER A 419 -3.99 14.22 2.97
C SER A 419 -4.44 14.71 1.58
N GLY A 420 -5.49 14.11 0.99
CA GLY A 420 -6.02 14.44 -0.35
C GLY A 420 -5.92 13.30 -1.36
N LYS A 421 -5.50 12.08 -0.94
CA LYS A 421 -5.36 10.89 -1.80
C LYS A 421 -6.64 10.55 -2.56
N SER A 422 -7.78 10.40 -1.86
CA SER A 422 -9.06 10.02 -2.45
C SER A 422 -9.57 11.09 -3.42
N VAL A 423 -9.40 12.37 -3.09
CA VAL A 423 -9.75 13.47 -4.02
C VAL A 423 -8.92 13.40 -5.31
N CYS A 424 -7.64 13.08 -5.21
CA CYS A 424 -6.78 12.89 -6.39
C CYS A 424 -7.26 11.71 -7.24
N ILE A 425 -7.59 10.57 -6.63
CA ILE A 425 -8.13 9.39 -7.36
C ILE A 425 -9.42 9.77 -8.05
N ASN A 426 -10.32 10.49 -7.38
CA ASN A 426 -11.56 10.98 -7.95
C ASN A 426 -11.32 11.94 -9.13
N CYS A 427 -10.32 12.84 -9.03
CA CYS A 427 -9.92 13.69 -10.15
C CYS A 427 -9.38 12.88 -11.35
N VAL A 428 -8.65 11.80 -11.09
CA VAL A 428 -8.16 10.89 -12.13
C VAL A 428 -9.33 10.21 -12.83
N ILE A 429 -10.26 9.61 -12.08
CA ILE A 429 -11.44 8.93 -12.62
C ILE A 429 -12.31 9.93 -13.40
N ALA A 430 -12.62 11.09 -12.80
CA ALA A 430 -13.40 12.13 -13.45
C ALA A 430 -12.73 12.65 -14.74
N SER A 431 -11.39 12.75 -14.78
CA SER A 431 -10.65 13.09 -16.00
C SER A 431 -10.91 12.07 -17.10
N ILE A 432 -10.92 10.79 -16.80
CA ILE A 432 -11.20 9.71 -17.76
C ILE A 432 -12.65 9.79 -18.23
N LEU A 433 -13.63 9.88 -17.32
CA LEU A 433 -15.05 9.91 -17.65
C LEU A 433 -15.44 11.13 -18.52
N MET A 434 -14.78 12.26 -18.33
CA MET A 434 -15.04 13.49 -19.08
C MET A 434 -14.27 13.61 -20.41
N ARG A 435 -13.37 12.67 -20.71
CA ARG A 435 -12.47 12.79 -21.86
C ARG A 435 -12.47 11.57 -22.78
N ALA A 436 -12.88 10.43 -22.28
CA ALA A 436 -12.90 9.16 -23.03
C ALA A 436 -14.31 8.58 -23.05
N ARG A 437 -14.62 7.85 -24.12
CA ARG A 437 -15.86 7.10 -24.28
C ARG A 437 -15.74 5.70 -23.65
N PRO A 438 -16.86 5.04 -23.30
CA PRO A 438 -16.83 3.67 -22.75
C PRO A 438 -16.25 2.61 -23.69
N ASP A 439 -16.23 2.84 -24.99
CA ASP A 439 -15.61 1.99 -26.01
C ASP A 439 -14.12 2.27 -26.20
N GLU A 440 -13.62 3.39 -25.75
CA GLU A 440 -12.21 3.77 -25.80
C GLU A 440 -11.44 3.38 -24.52
N VAL A 441 -12.09 3.54 -23.34
CA VAL A 441 -11.47 3.27 -22.04
C VAL A 441 -12.42 2.50 -21.14
N LYS A 442 -11.93 1.42 -20.57
CA LYS A 442 -12.60 0.62 -19.55
C LYS A 442 -11.88 0.72 -18.21
N LEU A 443 -12.65 0.61 -17.15
CA LEU A 443 -12.18 0.74 -15.77
C LEU A 443 -12.46 -0.52 -14.98
N VAL A 444 -11.51 -0.92 -14.14
CA VAL A 444 -11.70 -1.90 -13.08
C VAL A 444 -11.31 -1.21 -11.78
N MET A 445 -12.20 -1.21 -10.82
CA MET A 445 -11.99 -0.48 -9.55
C MET A 445 -12.08 -1.44 -8.37
N VAL A 446 -11.15 -1.28 -7.42
CA VAL A 446 -11.07 -2.07 -6.19
C VAL A 446 -11.14 -1.12 -5.00
N ASP A 447 -12.19 -1.28 -4.16
CA ASP A 447 -12.41 -0.52 -2.94
C ASP A 447 -12.78 -1.46 -1.78
N PRO A 448 -11.80 -2.03 -1.06
CA PRO A 448 -12.07 -2.95 0.04
C PRO A 448 -12.87 -2.32 1.20
N LYS A 449 -12.84 -0.99 1.31
CA LYS A 449 -13.51 -0.23 2.39
C LYS A 449 -14.95 0.14 2.08
N LYS A 450 -15.39 0.01 0.83
CA LYS A 450 -16.75 0.35 0.33
C LYS A 450 -17.15 1.83 0.56
N VAL A 451 -16.20 2.75 0.54
CA VAL A 451 -16.42 4.16 0.91
C VAL A 451 -16.16 5.11 -0.25
N GLU A 452 -15.04 4.97 -0.93
CA GLU A 452 -14.51 5.99 -1.84
C GLU A 452 -14.97 5.82 -3.29
N LEU A 453 -15.07 4.56 -3.78
CA LEU A 453 -15.32 4.28 -5.19
C LEU A 453 -16.71 3.70 -5.48
N SER A 454 -17.49 3.34 -4.48
CA SER A 454 -18.82 2.72 -4.63
C SER A 454 -19.82 3.59 -5.42
N MET A 455 -19.64 4.91 -5.41
CA MET A 455 -20.45 5.87 -6.17
C MET A 455 -20.36 5.69 -7.70
N TYR A 456 -19.29 5.05 -8.20
CA TYR A 456 -19.11 4.82 -9.63
C TYR A 456 -19.82 3.57 -10.16
N ASN A 457 -20.47 2.78 -9.31
CA ASN A 457 -21.27 1.63 -9.80
C ASN A 457 -22.36 2.08 -10.79
N GLY A 458 -22.49 1.35 -11.88
CA GLY A 458 -23.41 1.69 -12.97
C GLY A 458 -22.79 2.50 -14.11
N VAL A 459 -21.60 3.07 -13.93
CA VAL A 459 -20.91 3.82 -14.98
C VAL A 459 -20.53 2.88 -16.15
N PRO A 460 -20.84 3.22 -17.41
CA PRO A 460 -20.64 2.33 -18.56
C PRO A 460 -19.15 2.01 -18.88
N HIS A 461 -18.23 2.74 -18.29
CA HIS A 461 -16.79 2.46 -18.39
C HIS A 461 -16.37 1.27 -17.52
N LEU A 462 -17.14 0.88 -16.49
CA LEU A 462 -16.77 -0.26 -15.63
C LEU A 462 -16.91 -1.59 -16.36
N LEU A 463 -15.86 -2.42 -16.27
CA LEU A 463 -15.87 -3.81 -16.72
C LEU A 463 -16.58 -4.75 -15.73
N THR A 464 -16.52 -4.44 -14.44
CA THR A 464 -17.16 -5.20 -13.36
C THR A 464 -17.65 -4.21 -12.31
N PRO A 465 -18.66 -4.54 -11.49
CA PRO A 465 -18.97 -3.73 -10.31
C PRO A 465 -17.72 -3.47 -9.47
N VAL A 466 -17.67 -2.37 -8.74
CA VAL A 466 -16.54 -2.05 -7.87
C VAL A 466 -16.25 -3.23 -6.94
N VAL A 467 -15.07 -3.82 -7.05
CA VAL A 467 -14.67 -5.02 -6.31
C VAL A 467 -14.35 -4.64 -4.88
N THR A 468 -15.09 -5.22 -3.94
CA THR A 468 -14.95 -4.90 -2.51
C THR A 468 -14.30 -6.00 -1.69
N ASP A 469 -14.27 -7.22 -2.22
CA ASP A 469 -13.60 -8.36 -1.58
C ASP A 469 -12.13 -8.46 -2.02
N PRO A 470 -11.15 -8.47 -1.09
CA PRO A 470 -9.73 -8.57 -1.44
C PRO A 470 -9.35 -9.85 -2.20
N LYS A 471 -10.04 -10.98 -1.98
CA LYS A 471 -9.79 -12.22 -2.72
C LYS A 471 -10.26 -12.09 -4.17
N LYS A 472 -11.49 -11.58 -4.37
CA LYS A 472 -12.02 -11.28 -5.71
C LYS A 472 -11.14 -10.24 -6.45
N ALA A 473 -10.57 -9.28 -5.74
CA ALA A 473 -9.63 -8.32 -6.30
C ALA A 473 -8.32 -8.98 -6.78
N SER A 474 -7.78 -9.94 -6.01
CA SER A 474 -6.62 -10.74 -6.44
C SER A 474 -6.92 -11.58 -7.68
N ILE A 475 -8.12 -12.18 -7.76
CA ILE A 475 -8.59 -12.92 -8.94
C ILE A 475 -8.73 -11.98 -10.13
N ALA A 476 -9.35 -10.80 -9.95
CA ALA A 476 -9.47 -9.81 -11.01
C ALA A 476 -8.11 -9.36 -11.56
N LEU A 477 -7.09 -9.18 -10.70
CA LEU A 477 -5.72 -8.90 -11.15
C LEU A 477 -5.14 -10.05 -11.99
N LYS A 478 -5.35 -11.32 -11.59
CA LYS A 478 -4.93 -12.49 -12.37
C LYS A 478 -5.63 -12.53 -13.73
N ASN A 479 -6.93 -12.27 -13.78
CA ASN A 479 -7.70 -12.27 -15.01
C ASN A 479 -7.30 -11.12 -15.95
N ILE A 480 -6.88 -9.98 -15.44
CA ILE A 480 -6.26 -8.89 -16.23
C ILE A 480 -4.93 -9.33 -16.84
N VAL A 481 -4.14 -10.16 -16.16
CA VAL A 481 -2.93 -10.76 -16.75
C VAL A 481 -3.31 -11.69 -17.90
N VAL A 482 -4.34 -12.51 -17.77
CA VAL A 482 -4.85 -13.37 -18.85
C VAL A 482 -5.33 -12.53 -20.05
N GLU A 483 -6.08 -11.44 -19.80
CA GLU A 483 -6.51 -10.53 -20.87
C GLU A 483 -5.31 -9.86 -21.57
N MET A 484 -4.27 -9.51 -20.82
CA MET A 484 -3.02 -9.01 -21.39
C MET A 484 -2.39 -10.02 -22.35
N GLU A 485 -2.30 -11.29 -21.95
CA GLU A 485 -1.75 -12.38 -22.77
C GLU A 485 -2.59 -12.62 -24.02
N ARG A 486 -3.93 -12.62 -23.87
CA ARG A 486 -4.85 -12.70 -25.02
C ARG A 486 -4.62 -11.57 -26.01
N ARG A 487 -4.42 -10.33 -25.54
CA ARG A 487 -4.11 -9.20 -26.42
C ARG A 487 -2.79 -9.38 -27.17
N TYR A 488 -1.77 -9.90 -26.50
CA TYR A 488 -0.50 -10.20 -27.16
C TYR A 488 -0.64 -11.26 -28.25
N GLN A 489 -1.44 -12.31 -28.04
CA GLN A 489 -1.73 -13.30 -29.07
C GLN A 489 -2.40 -12.64 -30.29
N VAL A 490 -3.41 -11.78 -30.07
CA VAL A 490 -4.05 -11.05 -31.19
C VAL A 490 -3.07 -10.13 -31.90
N PHE A 491 -2.12 -9.48 -31.17
CA PHE A 491 -1.10 -8.66 -31.83
C PHE A 491 -0.12 -9.47 -32.67
N GLU A 492 0.21 -10.68 -32.26
CA GLU A 492 1.03 -11.62 -33.01
C GLU A 492 0.32 -12.04 -34.30
N ASP A 493 -0.93 -12.46 -34.21
CA ASP A 493 -1.77 -12.89 -35.36
C ASP A 493 -1.97 -11.76 -36.37
N THR A 494 -2.16 -10.51 -35.88
CA THR A 494 -2.36 -9.31 -36.72
C THR A 494 -1.06 -8.59 -37.10
N LYS A 495 0.09 -9.06 -36.60
CA LYS A 495 1.42 -8.45 -36.79
C LYS A 495 1.48 -6.99 -36.31
N CYS A 496 0.67 -6.64 -35.32
CA CYS A 496 0.66 -5.33 -34.70
C CYS A 496 1.64 -5.28 -33.50
N LYS A 497 2.30 -4.12 -33.27
CA LYS A 497 3.29 -4.00 -32.20
C LYS A 497 2.66 -3.60 -30.84
N ASN A 498 1.49 -3.00 -30.84
CA ASN A 498 0.81 -2.48 -29.65
C ASN A 498 -0.66 -2.13 -29.96
N ILE A 499 -1.42 -1.79 -28.91
CA ILE A 499 -2.83 -1.44 -29.00
C ILE A 499 -3.10 -0.28 -29.98
N THR A 500 -2.24 0.75 -30.01
CA THR A 500 -2.41 1.91 -30.90
C THR A 500 -2.31 1.49 -32.38
N ALA A 501 -1.33 0.65 -32.74
CA ALA A 501 -1.18 0.12 -34.07
C ALA A 501 -2.35 -0.80 -34.45
N TYR A 502 -2.81 -1.64 -33.51
CA TYR A 502 -3.96 -2.51 -33.68
C TYR A 502 -5.24 -1.72 -33.93
N ASN A 503 -5.56 -0.75 -33.03
CA ASN A 503 -6.77 0.06 -33.17
C ASN A 503 -6.78 0.89 -34.47
N LYS A 504 -5.61 1.36 -34.91
CA LYS A 504 -5.48 2.04 -36.22
C LYS A 504 -5.71 1.08 -37.40
N MET A 505 -5.25 -0.17 -37.29
CA MET A 505 -5.54 -1.19 -38.30
C MET A 505 -7.06 -1.47 -38.39
N CYS A 506 -7.75 -1.55 -37.25
CA CYS A 506 -9.21 -1.74 -37.22
C CYS A 506 -10.01 -0.60 -37.88
N GLU A 507 -9.44 0.59 -38.10
CA GLU A 507 -10.10 1.68 -38.82
C GLU A 507 -10.15 1.39 -40.35
N THR A 508 -9.21 0.58 -40.86
CA THR A 508 -9.13 0.22 -42.26
C THR A 508 -9.66 -1.19 -42.53
N ASN A 509 -9.72 -2.05 -41.52
CA ASN A 509 -10.18 -3.44 -41.63
C ASN A 509 -11.34 -3.67 -40.62
N THR A 510 -12.55 -3.80 -41.16
CA THR A 510 -13.80 -3.97 -40.38
C THR A 510 -13.99 -5.37 -39.78
N ASP A 511 -13.14 -6.34 -40.13
CA ASP A 511 -13.19 -7.71 -39.62
C ASP A 511 -12.73 -7.77 -38.13
N TYR A 512 -12.01 -6.74 -37.70
CA TYR A 512 -11.51 -6.63 -36.35
C TYR A 512 -12.18 -5.51 -35.55
N VAL A 513 -12.35 -5.73 -34.25
CA VAL A 513 -12.96 -4.77 -33.31
C VAL A 513 -11.86 -4.04 -32.52
N LYS A 514 -11.99 -2.72 -32.40
CA LYS A 514 -11.07 -1.92 -31.58
C LYS A 514 -11.05 -2.41 -30.13
N MET A 515 -9.87 -2.45 -29.53
CA MET A 515 -9.70 -2.78 -28.12
C MET A 515 -9.68 -1.50 -27.26
N PRO A 516 -10.46 -1.42 -26.17
CA PRO A 516 -10.37 -0.31 -25.24
C PRO A 516 -9.07 -0.37 -24.44
N TYR A 517 -8.57 0.78 -24.00
CA TYR A 517 -7.59 0.84 -22.92
C TYR A 517 -8.25 0.35 -21.63
N ILE A 518 -7.50 -0.31 -20.74
CA ILE A 518 -7.99 -0.74 -19.42
C ILE A 518 -7.19 -0.03 -18.35
N VAL A 519 -7.87 0.65 -17.44
CA VAL A 519 -7.25 1.26 -16.26
C VAL A 519 -7.77 0.54 -15.02
N PHE A 520 -6.86 -0.15 -14.35
CA PHE A 520 -7.13 -0.87 -13.10
C PHE A 520 -6.73 0.01 -11.91
N ILE A 521 -7.68 0.33 -11.03
CA ILE A 521 -7.51 1.26 -9.92
C ILE A 521 -7.69 0.50 -8.61
N ILE A 522 -6.68 0.56 -7.72
CA ILE A 522 -6.73 0.01 -6.36
C ILE A 522 -6.68 1.18 -5.37
N ASP A 523 -7.75 1.41 -4.59
CA ASP A 523 -7.77 2.48 -3.59
C ASP A 523 -6.90 2.19 -2.38
N GLU A 524 -6.85 0.92 -1.93
CA GLU A 524 -6.03 0.54 -0.78
C GLU A 524 -5.29 -0.78 -1.02
N LEU A 525 -4.05 -0.70 -1.47
CA LEU A 525 -3.20 -1.87 -1.71
C LEU A 525 -2.93 -2.65 -0.42
N ALA A 526 -2.84 -1.97 0.74
CA ALA A 526 -2.53 -2.62 2.00
C ALA A 526 -3.53 -3.73 2.36
N ASP A 527 -4.80 -3.53 2.05
CA ASP A 527 -5.85 -4.50 2.39
C ASP A 527 -5.77 -5.76 1.49
N LEU A 528 -5.29 -5.63 0.25
CA LEU A 528 -5.01 -6.75 -0.63
C LEU A 528 -3.75 -7.51 -0.18
N MET A 529 -2.69 -6.78 0.18
CA MET A 529 -1.43 -7.37 0.65
C MET A 529 -1.59 -8.16 1.96
N LEU A 530 -2.57 -7.83 2.79
CA LEU A 530 -2.88 -8.61 4.00
C LEU A 530 -3.48 -9.98 3.71
N VAL A 531 -4.19 -10.14 2.58
CA VAL A 531 -4.96 -11.35 2.27
C VAL A 531 -4.23 -12.25 1.28
N ALA A 532 -3.63 -11.67 0.23
CA ALA A 532 -3.05 -12.41 -0.89
C ALA A 532 -1.76 -11.75 -1.41
N ALA A 533 -0.83 -11.42 -0.51
CA ALA A 533 0.37 -10.63 -0.84
C ALA A 533 1.13 -11.15 -2.07
N LYS A 534 1.43 -12.46 -2.10
CA LYS A 534 2.21 -13.07 -3.19
C LYS A 534 1.50 -12.96 -4.53
N ASP A 535 0.23 -13.34 -4.60
CA ASP A 535 -0.56 -13.34 -5.83
C ASP A 535 -0.75 -11.92 -6.39
N VAL A 536 -0.98 -10.96 -5.49
CA VAL A 536 -1.11 -9.54 -5.83
C VAL A 536 0.22 -8.99 -6.33
N GLU A 537 1.34 -9.29 -5.65
CA GLU A 537 2.67 -8.82 -6.04
C GLU A 537 3.11 -9.41 -7.38
N ASP A 538 2.89 -10.71 -7.60
CA ASP A 538 3.20 -11.39 -8.86
C ASP A 538 2.36 -10.82 -10.03
N SER A 539 1.06 -10.56 -9.81
CA SER A 539 0.19 -9.95 -10.82
C SER A 539 0.60 -8.51 -11.13
N ILE A 540 0.87 -7.69 -10.11
CA ILE A 540 1.37 -6.31 -10.30
C ILE A 540 2.68 -6.34 -11.09
N MET A 541 3.62 -7.22 -10.75
CA MET A 541 4.89 -7.34 -11.47
C MET A 541 4.68 -7.66 -12.95
N ARG A 542 3.86 -8.65 -13.28
CA ARG A 542 3.56 -9.05 -14.68
C ARG A 542 2.90 -7.92 -15.46
N ILE A 543 1.86 -7.29 -14.89
CA ILE A 543 1.17 -6.16 -15.53
C ILE A 543 2.14 -5.01 -15.76
N THR A 544 2.93 -4.62 -14.77
CA THR A 544 3.80 -3.44 -14.87
C THR A 544 4.97 -3.64 -15.83
N GLN A 545 5.44 -4.87 -16.03
CA GLN A 545 6.51 -5.17 -16.99
C GLN A 545 6.02 -5.27 -18.43
N MET A 546 4.81 -5.77 -18.66
CA MET A 546 4.38 -6.15 -20.01
C MET A 546 3.15 -5.38 -20.51
N ALA A 547 2.25 -4.91 -19.64
CA ALA A 547 0.92 -4.47 -20.06
C ALA A 547 0.87 -3.13 -20.83
N ARG A 548 1.95 -2.34 -20.84
CA ARG A 548 2.00 -1.03 -21.53
C ARG A 548 1.63 -1.14 -23.00
N ALA A 549 2.20 -2.09 -23.73
CA ALA A 549 1.91 -2.29 -25.15
C ALA A 549 0.49 -2.84 -25.39
N ALA A 550 -0.04 -3.59 -24.42
CA ALA A 550 -1.41 -4.10 -24.44
C ALA A 550 -2.47 -3.04 -24.09
N GLY A 551 -2.07 -1.82 -23.70
CA GLY A 551 -2.98 -0.74 -23.31
C GLY A 551 -3.66 -0.98 -21.96
N ILE A 552 -2.98 -1.67 -21.04
CA ILE A 552 -3.48 -1.93 -19.69
C ILE A 552 -2.61 -1.17 -18.68
N HIS A 553 -3.24 -0.38 -17.84
CA HIS A 553 -2.57 0.53 -16.93
C HIS A 553 -3.04 0.32 -15.49
N LEU A 554 -2.12 0.46 -14.54
CA LEU A 554 -2.38 0.21 -13.13
C LEU A 554 -2.18 1.49 -12.33
N ILE A 555 -3.18 1.86 -11.54
CA ILE A 555 -3.11 2.93 -10.54
C ILE A 555 -3.28 2.28 -9.18
N VAL A 556 -2.21 2.30 -8.39
CA VAL A 556 -2.17 1.68 -7.08
C VAL A 556 -2.12 2.75 -6.02
N ALA A 557 -3.08 2.74 -5.10
CA ALA A 557 -3.06 3.68 -4.00
C ALA A 557 -3.00 2.98 -2.64
N THR A 558 -2.48 3.69 -1.63
CA THR A 558 -2.46 3.23 -0.23
C THR A 558 -2.38 4.38 0.76
N GLN A 559 -3.02 4.20 1.91
CA GLN A 559 -2.89 5.09 3.07
C GLN A 559 -1.83 4.59 4.07
N ARG A 560 -1.26 3.39 3.82
CA ARG A 560 -0.24 2.76 4.68
C ARG A 560 1.08 2.64 3.93
N PRO A 561 1.92 3.69 3.92
CA PRO A 561 3.18 3.70 3.18
C PRO A 561 4.29 2.93 3.90
N SER A 562 4.03 1.67 4.27
CA SER A 562 5.01 0.77 4.87
C SER A 562 5.75 -0.05 3.81
N THR A 563 6.92 -0.59 4.16
CA THR A 563 7.72 -1.45 3.28
C THR A 563 7.05 -2.77 2.95
N ASP A 564 6.11 -3.24 3.80
CA ASP A 564 5.34 -4.46 3.60
C ASP A 564 4.22 -4.28 2.57
N VAL A 565 3.81 -3.03 2.31
CA VAL A 565 2.79 -2.66 1.32
C VAL A 565 3.44 -2.17 0.04
N ILE A 566 4.36 -1.20 0.14
CA ILE A 566 5.14 -0.67 -0.98
C ILE A 566 6.48 -1.40 -1.01
N THR A 567 6.43 -2.65 -1.47
CA THR A 567 7.59 -3.53 -1.51
C THR A 567 8.64 -3.10 -2.54
N GLY A 568 9.81 -3.71 -2.48
CA GLY A 568 10.86 -3.49 -3.48
C GLY A 568 10.40 -3.81 -4.90
N VAL A 569 9.57 -4.85 -5.07
CA VAL A 569 9.01 -5.28 -6.37
C VAL A 569 8.06 -4.22 -6.91
N VAL A 570 7.12 -3.73 -6.09
CA VAL A 570 6.19 -2.66 -6.48
C VAL A 570 6.95 -1.40 -6.89
N LYS A 571 7.96 -0.98 -6.11
CA LYS A 571 8.75 0.22 -6.40
C LYS A 571 9.60 0.12 -7.66
N ALA A 572 10.18 -1.06 -7.92
CA ALA A 572 11.02 -1.28 -9.10
C ALA A 572 10.21 -1.19 -10.42
N ASN A 573 8.93 -1.57 -10.35
CA ASN A 573 8.09 -1.71 -11.53
C ASN A 573 7.08 -0.55 -11.71
N ILE A 574 6.85 0.29 -10.66
CA ILE A 574 6.02 1.51 -10.75
C ILE A 574 6.89 2.74 -10.51
N PRO A 575 7.49 3.30 -11.57
CA PRO A 575 8.45 4.40 -11.44
C PRO A 575 7.78 5.77 -11.21
N SER A 576 6.55 5.97 -11.69
CA SER A 576 5.81 7.23 -11.48
C SER A 576 5.07 7.19 -10.16
N ARG A 577 5.32 8.21 -9.31
CA ARG A 577 4.81 8.19 -7.94
C ARG A 577 4.29 9.54 -7.51
N ILE A 578 3.18 9.51 -6.77
CA ILE A 578 2.62 10.67 -6.07
C ILE A 578 2.65 10.38 -4.57
N SER A 579 3.22 11.28 -3.82
CA SER A 579 3.15 11.27 -2.36
C SER A 579 2.42 12.49 -1.85
N PHE A 580 1.33 12.28 -1.16
CA PHE A 580 0.70 13.28 -0.32
C PHE A 580 1.43 13.39 1.02
N ALA A 581 0.94 14.27 1.90
CA ALA A 581 1.51 14.43 3.24
C ALA A 581 1.54 13.08 3.99
N VAL A 582 2.67 12.78 4.60
CA VAL A 582 2.92 11.59 5.43
C VAL A 582 3.43 11.97 6.81
N SER A 583 3.40 11.03 7.74
CA SER A 583 3.74 11.28 9.15
C SER A 583 5.25 11.36 9.40
N SER A 584 6.06 10.70 8.59
CA SER A 584 7.50 10.57 8.82
C SER A 584 8.33 10.67 7.54
N SER A 585 9.61 11.01 7.70
CA SER A 585 10.58 10.99 6.60
C SER A 585 10.89 9.56 6.12
N ILE A 586 10.59 8.54 6.93
CA ILE A 586 10.71 7.12 6.54
C ILE A 586 9.63 6.80 5.52
N ASP A 587 8.37 7.21 5.79
CA ASP A 587 7.25 7.01 4.87
C ASP A 587 7.51 7.71 3.53
N SER A 588 8.05 8.95 3.57
CA SER A 588 8.44 9.68 2.36
C SER A 588 9.48 8.90 1.53
N ARG A 589 10.51 8.33 2.18
CA ARG A 589 11.50 7.49 1.50
C ARG A 589 10.91 6.19 0.99
N THR A 590 9.95 5.61 1.69
CA THR A 590 9.26 4.40 1.23
C THR A 590 8.53 4.65 -0.09
N ILE A 591 7.91 5.83 -0.26
CA ILE A 591 7.15 6.18 -1.47
C ILE A 591 8.09 6.71 -2.57
N LEU A 592 8.89 7.76 -2.26
CA LEU A 592 9.61 8.57 -3.25
C LEU A 592 11.11 8.24 -3.37
N ASP A 593 11.63 7.36 -2.51
CA ASP A 593 13.06 7.11 -2.30
C ASP A 593 13.84 8.34 -1.76
N GLN A 594 13.13 9.39 -1.34
CA GLN A 594 13.68 10.62 -0.79
C GLN A 594 12.76 11.25 0.25
N THR A 595 13.28 12.14 1.08
CA THR A 595 12.53 12.90 2.06
C THR A 595 11.80 14.09 1.42
N GLY A 596 10.78 14.62 2.09
CA GLY A 596 10.10 15.85 1.70
C GLY A 596 8.58 15.77 1.78
N ALA A 597 7.97 14.58 1.64
CA ALA A 597 6.53 14.44 1.76
C ALA A 597 6.01 14.62 3.20
N GLU A 598 6.88 14.44 4.21
CA GLU A 598 6.58 14.75 5.62
C GLU A 598 6.44 16.26 5.88
N LYS A 599 6.89 17.10 4.95
CA LYS A 599 6.82 18.58 5.02
C LYS A 599 5.65 19.17 4.23
N LEU A 600 4.81 18.33 3.67
CA LEU A 600 3.64 18.75 2.93
C LEU A 600 2.53 19.20 3.90
N LEU A 601 1.69 20.13 3.44
CA LEU A 601 0.66 20.78 4.25
C LEU A 601 -0.60 19.90 4.44
N GLY A 602 -0.76 18.84 3.60
CA GLY A 602 -2.02 18.11 3.48
C GLY A 602 -3.04 18.81 2.58
N LYS A 603 -4.29 18.34 2.59
CA LYS A 603 -5.39 18.93 1.81
C LYS A 603 -5.06 19.07 0.31
N GLY A 604 -4.47 18.05 -0.28
CA GLY A 604 -4.13 18.01 -1.70
C GLY A 604 -2.72 18.49 -2.05
N ASP A 605 -1.93 18.95 -1.09
CA ASP A 605 -0.51 19.25 -1.32
C ASP A 605 0.28 17.96 -1.51
N MET A 606 0.94 17.78 -2.65
CA MET A 606 1.60 16.54 -3.04
C MET A 606 2.95 16.77 -3.72
N LEU A 607 3.76 15.73 -3.70
CA LEU A 607 4.98 15.60 -4.50
C LEU A 607 4.75 14.58 -5.60
N PHE A 608 4.85 14.99 -6.85
CA PHE A 608 4.78 14.12 -8.02
C PHE A 608 6.16 13.87 -8.60
N LYS A 609 6.55 12.61 -8.68
CA LYS A 609 7.79 12.13 -9.32
C LYS A 609 7.41 11.34 -10.58
N PRO A 610 7.42 11.97 -11.76
CA PRO A 610 7.18 11.27 -13.02
C PRO A 610 8.36 10.33 -13.36
N MET A 611 8.10 9.35 -14.20
CA MET A 611 9.12 8.44 -14.71
C MET A 611 10.23 9.22 -15.42
N GLY A 612 11.49 8.90 -15.08
CA GLY A 612 12.69 9.55 -15.66
C GLY A 612 13.15 10.81 -14.92
N GLU A 613 12.37 11.35 -14.00
CA GLU A 613 12.75 12.50 -13.19
C GLU A 613 13.27 12.09 -11.82
N ASN A 614 14.39 12.72 -11.41
CA ASN A 614 14.98 12.45 -10.09
C ASN A 614 14.39 13.34 -9.00
N VAL A 615 13.97 14.54 -9.34
CA VAL A 615 13.45 15.53 -8.39
C VAL A 615 11.93 15.62 -8.53
N PRO A 616 11.16 15.38 -7.45
CA PRO A 616 9.71 15.50 -7.52
C PRO A 616 9.28 16.95 -7.61
N ILE A 617 8.20 17.15 -8.33
CA ILE A 617 7.53 18.45 -8.51
C ILE A 617 6.47 18.59 -7.40
N ARG A 618 6.46 19.71 -6.68
CA ARG A 618 5.39 20.03 -5.74
C ARG A 618 4.17 20.56 -6.47
N ILE A 619 3.02 19.96 -6.22
CA ILE A 619 1.77 20.29 -6.87
C ILE A 619 0.69 20.46 -5.80
N GLN A 620 -0.09 21.54 -5.88
CA GLN A 620 -1.36 21.61 -5.19
C GLN A 620 -2.41 20.90 -6.03
N GLY A 621 -2.95 19.82 -5.51
CA GLY A 621 -3.95 18.99 -6.19
C GLY A 621 -5.23 19.75 -6.52
N ALA A 622 -5.84 19.37 -7.62
CA ALA A 622 -7.15 19.84 -8.00
C ALA A 622 -8.20 19.35 -6.98
N PHE A 623 -9.21 20.17 -6.77
CA PHE A 623 -10.35 19.84 -5.94
C PHE A 623 -11.62 19.71 -6.78
N VAL A 624 -12.33 18.61 -6.59
CA VAL A 624 -13.66 18.34 -7.10
C VAL A 624 -14.55 17.95 -5.92
N SER A 625 -15.75 18.48 -5.83
CA SER A 625 -16.69 18.16 -4.77
C SER A 625 -17.49 16.90 -5.09
N ASP A 626 -18.02 16.24 -4.06
CA ASP A 626 -18.85 15.04 -4.22
C ASP A 626 -20.11 15.33 -5.07
N GLU A 627 -20.68 16.54 -4.94
CA GLU A 627 -21.81 16.99 -5.78
C GLU A 627 -21.44 17.08 -7.27
N GLU A 628 -20.23 17.53 -7.59
CA GLU A 628 -19.75 17.60 -8.98
C GLU A 628 -19.47 16.21 -9.54
N LEU A 629 -18.87 15.34 -8.72
CA LEU A 629 -18.64 13.94 -9.08
C LEU A 629 -19.96 13.22 -9.36
N GLN A 630 -20.95 13.39 -8.48
CA GLN A 630 -22.26 12.76 -8.67
C GLN A 630 -22.91 13.21 -9.98
N LYS A 631 -22.84 14.50 -10.33
CA LYS A 631 -23.36 14.99 -11.61
C LYS A 631 -22.67 14.37 -12.83
N ILE A 632 -21.34 14.16 -12.77
CA ILE A 632 -20.60 13.49 -13.84
C ILE A 632 -21.05 12.03 -13.94
N VAL A 633 -21.15 11.33 -12.81
CA VAL A 633 -21.58 9.93 -12.74
C VAL A 633 -22.99 9.77 -13.29
N ASP A 634 -23.94 10.57 -12.81
CA ASP A 634 -25.35 10.52 -13.25
C ASP A 634 -25.47 10.80 -14.75
N TYR A 635 -24.70 11.78 -15.26
CA TYR A 635 -24.67 12.09 -16.68
C TYR A 635 -24.16 10.90 -17.51
N THR A 636 -23.12 10.21 -17.08
CA THR A 636 -22.58 9.06 -17.80
C THR A 636 -23.51 7.86 -17.76
N ILE A 637 -24.13 7.58 -16.60
CA ILE A 637 -25.08 6.49 -16.42
C ILE A 637 -26.36 6.73 -17.25
N SER A 638 -26.82 7.98 -17.36
CA SER A 638 -28.03 8.31 -18.13
C SER A 638 -27.91 8.03 -19.62
N GLN A 639 -26.69 7.99 -20.17
CA GLN A 639 -26.47 7.76 -21.60
C GLN A 639 -26.34 6.29 -21.98
N GLN A 640 -25.80 5.45 -21.10
CA GLN A 640 -25.60 4.04 -21.36
C GLN A 640 -25.50 3.28 -20.04
N LYS A 641 -26.16 2.12 -19.95
CA LYS A 641 -26.00 1.22 -18.80
C LYS A 641 -24.65 0.51 -18.84
N ALA A 642 -24.12 0.18 -17.67
CA ALA A 642 -22.93 -0.64 -17.58
C ALA A 642 -23.21 -2.05 -18.08
N ASN A 643 -22.30 -2.57 -18.90
CA ASN A 643 -22.27 -3.98 -19.31
C ASN A 643 -21.13 -4.65 -18.56
N TYR A 644 -21.44 -5.45 -17.55
CA TYR A 644 -20.45 -6.06 -16.67
C TYR A 644 -19.99 -7.42 -17.19
N ASP A 645 -18.69 -7.65 -17.18
CA ASP A 645 -18.08 -8.95 -17.36
C ASP A 645 -17.84 -9.63 -15.99
N HIS A 646 -18.75 -10.49 -15.60
CA HIS A 646 -18.68 -11.21 -14.33
C HIS A 646 -17.50 -12.20 -14.28
N SER A 647 -17.05 -12.70 -15.43
CA SER A 647 -15.93 -13.64 -15.53
C SER A 647 -14.61 -13.05 -15.02
N LEU A 648 -14.51 -11.71 -14.93
CA LEU A 648 -13.31 -11.03 -14.44
C LEU A 648 -13.04 -11.29 -12.95
N THR A 649 -14.07 -11.57 -12.16
CA THR A 649 -13.97 -11.83 -10.72
C THR A 649 -14.12 -13.31 -10.36
N GLU A 650 -14.25 -14.19 -11.36
CA GLU A 650 -14.34 -15.64 -11.18
C GLU A 650 -12.96 -16.30 -11.32
N ASP A 651 -12.69 -17.32 -10.50
CA ASP A 651 -11.42 -18.06 -10.53
C ASP A 651 -11.40 -19.07 -11.68
N LYS A 652 -10.72 -18.72 -12.77
CA LYS A 652 -10.55 -19.59 -13.95
C LYS A 652 -9.46 -20.64 -13.78
N SER A 653 -8.68 -20.62 -12.70
CA SER A 653 -7.56 -21.53 -12.47
C SER A 653 -7.96 -22.98 -12.15
N GLY A 654 -9.27 -23.28 -12.08
CA GLY A 654 -9.83 -24.61 -11.87
C GLY A 654 -10.29 -25.38 -13.11
N SER A 655 -10.18 -24.82 -14.34
CA SER A 655 -10.84 -25.40 -15.52
C SER A 655 -9.90 -26.01 -16.58
N GLU A 656 -8.75 -26.60 -16.17
CA GLU A 656 -8.03 -27.56 -17.06
C GLU A 656 -8.49 -29.02 -16.87
N ASN A 657 -9.48 -29.27 -16.00
CA ASN A 657 -10.20 -30.55 -16.01
C ASN A 657 -11.69 -30.23 -15.94
N GLY A 658 -12.37 -30.49 -17.05
CA GLY A 658 -13.78 -30.18 -17.22
C GLY A 658 -14.65 -30.63 -16.05
N ASP A 659 -15.23 -29.68 -15.40
CA ASP A 659 -16.57 -29.78 -14.83
C ASP A 659 -17.11 -28.38 -14.49
N ASN A 660 -18.17 -27.96 -15.15
CA ASN A 660 -18.87 -26.73 -14.91
C ASN A 660 -19.62 -26.83 -13.58
N THR A 661 -19.14 -26.16 -12.53
CA THR A 661 -19.99 -25.85 -11.37
C THR A 661 -19.84 -24.38 -10.99
N LYS A 662 -20.86 -23.63 -11.31
CA LYS A 662 -21.11 -22.25 -10.84
C LYS A 662 -21.21 -22.26 -9.31
N TYR A 663 -20.44 -21.40 -8.65
CA TYR A 663 -20.65 -21.04 -7.25
C TYR A 663 -21.37 -19.69 -7.21
N ASP A 664 -22.59 -19.73 -6.71
CA ASP A 664 -23.38 -18.55 -6.38
C ASP A 664 -23.39 -18.38 -4.85
N ASP A 665 -22.86 -17.26 -4.36
CA ASP A 665 -23.03 -16.80 -2.99
C ASP A 665 -23.99 -15.58 -3.05
N GLY A 666 -25.28 -15.84 -2.93
CA GLY A 666 -26.28 -14.77 -2.93
C GLY A 666 -27.55 -15.22 -2.21
N TYR A 667 -27.96 -14.45 -1.26
CA TYR A 667 -29.20 -14.50 -0.50
C TYR A 667 -30.43 -14.91 -1.32
N GLU A 668 -31.21 -15.84 -0.71
CA GLU A 668 -32.64 -16.12 -0.91
C GLU A 668 -33.20 -16.27 -2.34
N SER A 669 -33.23 -17.51 -2.81
CA SER A 669 -34.42 -18.07 -3.42
C SER A 669 -34.38 -19.60 -3.22
N LYS A 670 -35.48 -20.16 -2.75
CA LYS A 670 -35.72 -21.60 -2.64
C LYS A 670 -35.75 -22.17 -4.05
N GLU A 671 -34.60 -22.65 -4.56
CA GLU A 671 -34.55 -23.54 -5.68
C GLU A 671 -33.99 -24.89 -5.20
N GLU A 672 -34.67 -25.94 -5.60
CA GLU A 672 -34.43 -27.33 -5.26
C GLU A 672 -33.01 -27.74 -5.73
N TYR A 673 -32.09 -27.92 -4.78
CA TYR A 673 -30.71 -28.36 -5.06
C TYR A 673 -30.74 -29.85 -5.41
N ASP A 674 -30.59 -30.18 -6.69
CA ASP A 674 -30.59 -31.55 -7.22
C ASP A 674 -29.14 -32.02 -7.47
N ASP A 675 -28.45 -32.49 -6.41
CA ASP A 675 -27.12 -33.09 -6.60
C ASP A 675 -27.27 -34.48 -7.27
N PRO A 676 -26.58 -34.70 -8.43
CA PRO A 676 -26.69 -35.98 -9.16
C PRO A 676 -26.45 -37.23 -8.34
N LEU A 677 -25.68 -37.14 -7.24
CA LEU A 677 -25.40 -38.24 -6.33
C LEU A 677 -26.38 -38.33 -5.15
N TYR A 678 -27.36 -37.42 -5.07
CA TYR A 678 -28.27 -37.33 -3.92
C TYR A 678 -29.04 -38.63 -3.72
N ASN A 679 -29.68 -39.15 -4.77
CA ASN A 679 -30.48 -40.35 -4.74
C ASN A 679 -29.66 -41.61 -4.41
N ASP A 680 -28.47 -41.72 -4.98
CA ASP A 680 -27.56 -42.85 -4.69
C ASP A 680 -27.09 -42.83 -3.22
N ILE A 681 -26.91 -41.59 -2.66
CA ILE A 681 -26.51 -41.43 -1.26
C ILE A 681 -27.69 -41.71 -0.32
N VAL A 682 -28.93 -41.38 -0.71
CA VAL A 682 -30.14 -41.74 0.03
C VAL A 682 -30.28 -43.26 0.10
N ASP A 683 -30.17 -43.97 -1.03
CA ASP A 683 -30.22 -45.42 -1.08
C ASP A 683 -29.11 -46.06 -0.23
N PHE A 684 -27.91 -45.54 -0.30
CA PHE A 684 -26.80 -45.98 0.53
C PHE A 684 -27.06 -45.72 2.03
N ALA A 685 -27.64 -44.55 2.38
CA ALA A 685 -27.98 -44.26 3.76
C ALA A 685 -29.03 -45.22 4.31
N MET A 686 -30.04 -45.55 3.51
CA MET A 686 -31.09 -46.53 3.87
C MET A 686 -30.55 -47.96 4.04
N GLU A 687 -29.60 -48.37 3.20
CA GLU A 687 -28.96 -49.66 3.26
C GLU A 687 -28.06 -49.81 4.49
N PHE A 688 -27.30 -48.75 4.83
CA PHE A 688 -26.30 -48.80 5.89
C PHE A 688 -26.82 -48.44 7.28
N GLY A 689 -28.00 -47.79 7.36
CA GLY A 689 -28.69 -47.39 8.60
C GLY A 689 -28.02 -46.26 9.37
N LYS A 690 -26.80 -45.85 9.00
CA LYS A 690 -26.04 -44.74 9.59
C LYS A 690 -25.20 -44.05 8.55
N ILE A 691 -25.15 -42.69 8.56
CA ILE A 691 -24.40 -41.93 7.58
C ILE A 691 -23.59 -40.80 8.22
N SER A 692 -22.48 -40.42 7.58
CA SER A 692 -21.67 -39.25 7.95
C SER A 692 -20.97 -38.70 6.73
N ALA A 693 -20.61 -37.37 6.74
CA ALA A 693 -19.87 -36.75 5.67
C ALA A 693 -18.58 -37.48 5.29
N SER A 694 -17.85 -38.01 6.29
CA SER A 694 -16.62 -38.79 6.05
C SER A 694 -16.88 -40.14 5.37
N LEU A 695 -18.05 -40.74 5.59
CA LEU A 695 -18.45 -42.02 5.00
C LEU A 695 -18.83 -41.82 3.52
N ILE A 696 -19.57 -40.73 3.22
CA ILE A 696 -19.94 -40.32 1.87
C ILE A 696 -18.69 -39.94 1.08
N GLN A 697 -17.81 -39.12 1.66
CA GLN A 697 -16.55 -38.70 1.05
C GLN A 697 -15.71 -39.92 0.59
N ARG A 698 -15.59 -40.90 1.46
CA ARG A 698 -14.78 -42.10 1.19
C ARG A 698 -15.41 -43.01 0.15
N LYS A 699 -16.73 -43.19 0.16
CA LYS A 699 -17.43 -44.10 -0.77
C LYS A 699 -17.56 -43.46 -2.18
N TYR A 700 -17.96 -42.23 -2.25
CA TYR A 700 -18.22 -41.55 -3.53
C TYR A 700 -17.05 -40.72 -4.05
N ARG A 701 -15.92 -40.66 -3.29
CA ARG A 701 -14.69 -39.92 -3.63
C ARG A 701 -14.95 -38.42 -3.93
N ILE A 702 -15.86 -37.78 -3.19
CA ILE A 702 -16.21 -36.39 -3.31
C ILE A 702 -15.55 -35.54 -2.21
N GLY A 703 -15.45 -34.20 -2.40
CA GLY A 703 -14.88 -33.31 -1.40
C GLY A 703 -15.71 -33.23 -0.12
N TYR A 704 -15.06 -32.97 1.03
CA TYR A 704 -15.72 -32.87 2.34
C TYR A 704 -16.89 -31.89 2.37
N ASN A 705 -16.73 -30.72 1.77
CA ASN A 705 -17.78 -29.69 1.74
C ASN A 705 -19.04 -30.13 0.98
N ARG A 706 -18.86 -30.85 -0.13
CA ARG A 706 -19.99 -31.44 -0.89
C ARG A 706 -20.67 -32.55 -0.11
N ALA A 707 -19.91 -33.45 0.52
CA ALA A 707 -20.44 -34.50 1.37
C ALA A 707 -21.19 -33.93 2.59
N ALA A 708 -20.68 -32.84 3.21
CA ALA A 708 -21.32 -32.17 4.33
C ALA A 708 -22.68 -31.55 3.93
N ARG A 709 -22.72 -30.83 2.78
CA ARG A 709 -23.98 -30.25 2.24
C ARG A 709 -25.05 -31.34 1.99
N ILE A 710 -24.66 -32.48 1.43
CA ILE A 710 -25.61 -33.58 1.19
C ILE A 710 -26.13 -34.13 2.52
N VAL A 711 -25.28 -34.28 3.55
CA VAL A 711 -25.70 -34.71 4.88
C VAL A 711 -26.66 -33.71 5.52
N ASP A 712 -26.44 -32.41 5.35
CA ASP A 712 -27.32 -31.35 5.86
C ASP A 712 -28.68 -31.38 5.14
N LEU A 713 -28.71 -31.56 3.80
CA LEU A 713 -29.94 -31.81 3.03
C LEU A 713 -30.71 -33.06 3.45
N LEU A 714 -30.00 -34.15 3.76
CA LEU A 714 -30.63 -35.39 4.27
C LEU A 714 -31.28 -35.15 5.65
N GLU A 715 -30.68 -34.32 6.50
CA GLU A 715 -31.28 -33.91 7.78
C GLU A 715 -32.49 -32.98 7.56
N GLU A 716 -32.37 -31.96 6.70
CA GLU A 716 -33.46 -31.01 6.38
C GLU A 716 -34.70 -31.73 5.80
N ARG A 717 -34.47 -32.74 4.96
CA ARG A 717 -35.55 -33.56 4.40
C ARG A 717 -36.04 -34.69 5.33
N GLY A 718 -35.52 -34.76 6.57
CA GLY A 718 -35.95 -35.72 7.60
C GLY A 718 -35.55 -37.19 7.35
N ILE A 719 -34.59 -37.42 6.45
CA ILE A 719 -34.08 -38.76 6.12
C ILE A 719 -33.15 -39.28 7.23
N ILE A 720 -32.40 -38.39 7.84
CA ILE A 720 -31.47 -38.72 8.93
C ILE A 720 -31.72 -37.85 10.17
N GLY A 721 -31.31 -38.33 11.32
CA GLY A 721 -31.47 -37.65 12.61
C GLY A 721 -30.45 -36.52 12.80
N PRO A 722 -30.69 -35.63 13.82
CA PRO A 722 -29.85 -34.46 14.09
C PRO A 722 -28.43 -34.86 14.51
N GLN A 723 -27.49 -33.89 14.35
CA GLN A 723 -26.07 -34.10 14.67
C GLN A 723 -25.85 -34.43 16.16
N ASN A 724 -25.21 -35.56 16.43
CA ASN A 724 -24.84 -35.97 17.78
C ASN A 724 -23.31 -36.09 17.92
N GLY A 725 -22.63 -34.97 18.06
CA GLY A 725 -21.16 -34.88 18.13
C GLY A 725 -20.47 -35.35 16.84
N SER A 726 -19.42 -36.17 16.96
CA SER A 726 -18.66 -36.72 15.82
C SER A 726 -19.15 -38.09 15.36
N LYS A 727 -20.25 -38.60 15.90
CA LYS A 727 -20.78 -39.94 15.56
C LYS A 727 -21.59 -39.89 14.26
N PRO A 728 -21.62 -41.00 13.46
CA PRO A 728 -22.49 -41.10 12.31
C PRO A 728 -23.98 -40.94 12.71
N ARG A 729 -24.76 -40.21 11.90
CA ARG A 729 -26.17 -39.92 12.12
C ARG A 729 -27.02 -41.14 11.76
N GLU A 730 -28.08 -41.38 12.51
CA GLU A 730 -28.98 -42.53 12.27
C GLU A 730 -30.01 -42.15 11.19
N VAL A 731 -30.34 -43.15 10.33
CA VAL A 731 -31.35 -43.00 9.26
C VAL A 731 -32.72 -43.25 9.86
N LEU A 732 -33.64 -42.30 9.64
CA LEU A 732 -34.99 -42.30 10.22
C LEU A 732 -36.02 -43.00 9.33
N ILE A 733 -35.80 -43.12 8.04
CA ILE A 733 -36.70 -43.74 7.05
C ILE A 733 -36.27 -45.18 6.81
N LYS A 734 -37.22 -46.15 6.94
CA LYS A 734 -36.99 -47.56 6.59
C LYS A 734 -37.51 -47.82 5.19
N LYS A 735 -36.77 -48.61 4.40
CA LYS A 735 -37.24 -49.11 3.10
C LYS A 735 -38.41 -50.05 3.31
N GLU A 736 -39.61 -49.72 2.80
CA GLU A 736 -40.74 -50.68 2.73
C GLU A 736 -40.34 -51.78 1.74
N VAL A 737 -40.21 -53.00 2.26
CA VAL A 737 -40.04 -54.19 1.44
C VAL A 737 -41.42 -54.53 0.89
N SER A 738 -41.66 -54.24 -0.38
CA SER A 738 -42.80 -54.77 -1.11
C SER A 738 -42.64 -56.30 -1.23
N ASN A 739 -43.37 -57.04 -0.43
CA ASN A 739 -43.63 -58.45 -0.67
C ASN A 739 -44.60 -58.58 -1.82
N ASP A 740 -44.11 -58.76 -3.02
CA ASP A 740 -44.86 -59.43 -4.08
C ASP A 740 -44.53 -60.90 -4.03
N SER A 741 -45.40 -61.64 -3.36
CA SER A 741 -45.50 -63.09 -3.46
C SER A 741 -46.70 -63.41 -4.27
N ASP A 742 -46.50 -64.02 -5.44
CA ASP A 742 -47.19 -65.06 -6.15
C ASP A 742 -48.74 -65.05 -6.18
N GLU A 743 -49.29 -65.00 -7.38
CA GLU A 743 -49.97 -66.11 -8.02
C GLU A 743 -50.00 -65.93 -9.55
#